data_b1416511c868b33882402c339b7cee10
#
_entry.id   b1416511c868b33882402c339b7cee10
#
_cell.length_a   1.000
_cell.length_b   1.000
_cell.length_c   1.000
_cell.angle_alpha   90.00
_cell.angle_beta   90.00
_cell.angle_gamma   90.00
#
_symmetry.space_group_name_H-M   'P 1'
#
loop_
_entity.id
_entity.type
_entity.pdbx_description
1 polymer ?
#
loop_
_entity_poly.entity_id
_entity_poly.type
_entity_poly.pdbx_seq_one_letter_code
_entity_poly.pdbx_strand_id
1 'polypeptide(L)'
;MTEETHLSQAPDSAAIPVLPLRDVVVFPHMVIPLFVGRKKSIKALERAMEGGKQIMLVAQKSASDDDPAPTAIHTIGTVANILQLLKLPDGTVKVLVEGEQRAEVTRFVETGETFSAEVRRLASEDLNDKEGEALMRSVLNEFDQYVKLNMKIPPEILTSLAGIDDPGRLADTVTAHLSLKIEEKQQILEMLNVRDRLEHILGVMESEIDLLQVEKRIRGRVKRQMEKSQREYYLNEQMKAIQKELGDLEDNPSEAEELAQKIKSAGMPKEAREKAQAELNKLKMMSPMAAEATVVRNYIDWLLAVPWKKHSKIRKDLTEAERILEADHYGLEKVKERIIEYLAVQQRVNKLKGPILCLVGPPGVGKTSLGQSIARATNRKFIRMSLGGVRDEAEIRGHRRTYIGSLPGKIIQNMAKAKTRNPLFMLDEVDKMAMDFRGDPSSALLEVLDPEQNHAFNDHYLEVDYDLSDVMFVATSNSLNIPGPLLDRMEVIRLSGYTEDEKINIAMRYLVEKQKQNNGLKTGELQLSETAVRDIVRYYTREAGVRSLEREIAKISRKVARELLLNKKREHVAVSAKNLDKYLGVRHFRYGMAEQSNQVGQVTGLAWTEVGGELLTIESALLPGKGKLTITGKLGDVMQESIQAAMSVVRSRALSLGIPEDFYQKHDFHLHVPEGATPKDGPSAGIGMCTAMVSVLTGIPVRADVAMTGEITLRGEVLPIGGLKEKLLAAHRGGIKTVIIPEENRKDLVELPKNIQESLDIKPLRWIDQVLDVALERMPKPLADTSEGGKPREVEAETKTIRTH
;
A
#
# COMPACT_ATOMS: atom_id res chain seq x y z
N MET A 1 29.90 -39.40 11.82
CA MET A 1 29.91 -40.43 10.74
C MET A 1 28.60 -41.15 10.85
N THR A 2 27.61 -40.70 10.10
CA THR A 2 26.34 -41.37 9.87
C THR A 2 26.11 -41.25 8.37
N GLU A 3 26.12 -42.38 7.73
CA GLU A 3 26.06 -42.58 6.26
C GLU A 3 24.68 -42.13 5.73
N GLU A 4 24.71 -41.23 4.79
CA GLU A 4 23.60 -40.97 3.87
C GLU A 4 23.48 -42.11 2.87
N THR A 5 22.50 -42.94 3.08
CA THR A 5 22.10 -43.97 2.06
C THR A 5 21.09 -43.33 1.12
N HIS A 6 21.58 -42.56 0.15
CA HIS A 6 20.79 -42.24 -1.05
C HIS A 6 20.72 -43.49 -1.92
N LEU A 7 19.53 -44.12 -1.97
CA LEU A 7 19.19 -45.09 -3.00
C LEU A 7 19.03 -44.37 -4.35
N SER A 8 20.13 -44.18 -5.04
CA SER A 8 20.19 -43.69 -6.42
C SER A 8 19.77 -44.82 -7.36
N GLN A 9 18.52 -44.76 -7.83
CA GLN A 9 18.20 -45.47 -9.08
C GLN A 9 18.94 -44.77 -10.22
N ALA A 10 19.61 -45.55 -11.08
CA ALA A 10 20.31 -45.06 -12.27
C ALA A 10 19.33 -44.32 -13.18
N PRO A 11 19.76 -43.24 -13.89
CA PRO A 11 18.88 -42.54 -14.83
C PRO A 11 18.38 -43.52 -15.89
N ASP A 12 17.05 -43.53 -16.14
CA ASP A 12 16.46 -44.21 -17.28
C ASP A 12 17.09 -43.60 -18.54
N SER A 13 17.86 -44.40 -19.26
CA SER A 13 18.70 -43.96 -20.38
C SER A 13 17.92 -43.61 -21.67
N ALA A 14 16.60 -43.64 -21.65
CA ALA A 14 15.74 -43.24 -22.75
C ALA A 14 15.14 -41.85 -22.54
N ALA A 15 15.39 -40.92 -23.47
CA ALA A 15 14.76 -39.59 -23.42
C ALA A 15 13.25 -39.72 -23.61
N ILE A 16 12.48 -39.16 -22.67
CA ILE A 16 11.01 -39.14 -22.67
C ILE A 16 10.52 -37.82 -23.29
N PRO A 17 9.47 -37.84 -24.17
CA PRO A 17 8.84 -36.61 -24.64
C PRO A 17 8.25 -35.81 -23.50
N VAL A 18 8.41 -34.46 -23.55
CA VAL A 18 7.95 -33.52 -22.51
C VAL A 18 6.79 -32.69 -23.04
N LEU A 19 5.73 -32.59 -22.27
CA LEU A 19 4.56 -31.73 -22.54
C LEU A 19 4.46 -30.61 -21.52
N PRO A 20 4.80 -29.38 -21.91
CA PRO A 20 4.61 -28.21 -21.03
C PRO A 20 3.13 -27.85 -20.89
N LEU A 21 2.65 -27.75 -19.63
CA LEU A 21 1.27 -27.45 -19.29
C LEU A 21 1.15 -25.99 -18.83
N ARG A 22 0.11 -25.27 -19.28
CA ARG A 22 -0.09 -23.84 -18.98
C ARG A 22 -0.74 -23.55 -17.65
N ASP A 23 -1.80 -24.28 -17.35
CA ASP A 23 -2.82 -23.95 -16.36
C ASP A 23 -3.15 -25.12 -15.42
N VAL A 24 -2.39 -26.19 -15.50
CA VAL A 24 -2.61 -27.38 -14.68
C VAL A 24 -1.30 -28.03 -14.23
N VAL A 25 -1.29 -28.48 -12.99
CA VAL A 25 -0.25 -29.37 -12.44
C VAL A 25 -0.87 -30.74 -12.30
N VAL A 26 -0.21 -31.73 -12.86
CA VAL A 26 -0.68 -33.13 -12.82
C VAL A 26 0.08 -33.90 -11.75
N PHE A 27 -0.68 -34.50 -10.83
CA PHE A 27 -0.14 -35.31 -9.74
C PHE A 27 -0.13 -36.80 -10.12
N PRO A 28 0.69 -37.64 -9.46
CA PRO A 28 0.60 -39.11 -9.60
C PRO A 28 -0.83 -39.58 -9.32
N HIS A 29 -1.24 -40.65 -10.05
CA HIS A 29 -2.59 -41.26 -10.00
C HIS A 29 -3.76 -40.34 -10.43
N MET A 30 -3.48 -39.17 -10.93
CA MET A 30 -4.49 -38.23 -11.44
C MET A 30 -4.81 -38.57 -12.89
N VAL A 31 -6.10 -38.82 -13.21
CA VAL A 31 -6.57 -39.02 -14.58
C VAL A 31 -7.23 -37.71 -15.06
N ILE A 32 -6.67 -37.10 -16.10
CA ILE A 32 -7.14 -35.81 -16.58
C ILE A 32 -7.17 -35.74 -18.11
N PRO A 33 -8.23 -35.18 -18.72
CA PRO A 33 -8.25 -34.82 -20.13
C PRO A 33 -7.51 -33.51 -20.37
N LEU A 34 -6.55 -33.50 -21.26
CA LEU A 34 -5.82 -32.29 -21.68
C LEU A 34 -6.16 -31.93 -23.12
N PHE A 35 -6.28 -30.66 -23.42
CA PHE A 35 -6.48 -30.14 -24.76
C PHE A 35 -5.21 -29.47 -25.25
N VAL A 36 -4.62 -30.04 -26.29
CA VAL A 36 -3.30 -29.66 -26.80
C VAL A 36 -3.43 -29.09 -28.20
N GLY A 37 -3.12 -27.80 -28.36
CA GLY A 37 -3.21 -27.10 -29.66
C GLY A 37 -1.85 -26.68 -30.22
N ARG A 38 -0.77 -26.69 -29.42
CA ARG A 38 0.58 -26.29 -29.88
C ARG A 38 1.23 -27.35 -30.74
N LYS A 39 1.79 -26.94 -31.88
CA LYS A 39 2.43 -27.88 -32.83
C LYS A 39 3.54 -28.75 -32.19
N LYS A 40 4.41 -28.13 -31.37
CA LYS A 40 5.48 -28.84 -30.64
C LYS A 40 4.93 -29.88 -29.68
N SER A 41 3.87 -29.53 -28.95
CA SER A 41 3.19 -30.40 -27.98
C SER A 41 2.44 -31.54 -28.64
N ILE A 42 1.83 -31.31 -29.81
CA ILE A 42 1.17 -32.37 -30.61
C ILE A 42 2.20 -33.38 -31.11
N LYS A 43 3.33 -32.90 -31.64
CA LYS A 43 4.43 -33.80 -32.07
C LYS A 43 5.01 -34.59 -30.90
N ALA A 44 5.14 -34.00 -29.70
CA ALA A 44 5.57 -34.72 -28.51
C ALA A 44 4.61 -35.86 -28.13
N LEU A 45 3.30 -35.61 -28.22
CA LEU A 45 2.27 -36.65 -28.01
C LEU A 45 2.33 -37.76 -29.06
N GLU A 46 2.52 -37.44 -30.35
CA GLU A 46 2.66 -38.41 -31.42
C GLU A 46 3.88 -39.31 -31.18
N ARG A 47 5.03 -38.70 -30.82
CA ARG A 47 6.26 -39.43 -30.49
C ARG A 47 6.12 -40.31 -29.25
N ALA A 48 5.37 -39.84 -28.23
CA ALA A 48 5.06 -40.65 -27.04
C ALA A 48 4.21 -41.88 -27.39
N MET A 49 3.26 -41.73 -28.32
CA MET A 49 2.43 -42.86 -28.78
C MET A 49 3.23 -43.93 -29.54
N GLU A 50 4.30 -43.54 -30.24
CA GLU A 50 5.21 -44.47 -30.94
C GLU A 50 6.20 -45.13 -29.98
N GLY A 51 6.58 -44.43 -28.87
CA GLY A 51 7.66 -44.80 -27.97
C GLY A 51 7.24 -45.40 -26.62
N GLY A 52 6.08 -46.06 -26.49
CA GLY A 52 5.69 -46.74 -25.24
C GLY A 52 4.61 -46.00 -24.41
N LYS A 53 3.99 -44.96 -24.95
CA LYS A 53 2.87 -44.19 -24.40
C LYS A 53 3.20 -43.42 -23.12
N GLN A 54 4.46 -43.24 -22.79
CA GLN A 54 4.89 -42.42 -21.64
C GLN A 54 5.24 -40.99 -22.08
N ILE A 55 4.85 -40.02 -21.25
CA ILE A 55 5.12 -38.63 -21.50
C ILE A 55 5.40 -37.92 -20.16
N MET A 56 6.34 -36.97 -20.14
CA MET A 56 6.64 -36.14 -18.97
C MET A 56 5.78 -34.90 -19.02
N LEU A 57 4.95 -34.69 -18.01
CA LEU A 57 4.07 -33.54 -17.86
C LEU A 57 4.70 -32.57 -16.88
N VAL A 58 4.94 -31.33 -17.31
CA VAL A 58 5.60 -30.31 -16.49
C VAL A 58 4.86 -28.95 -16.61
N ALA A 59 4.63 -28.28 -15.53
CA ALA A 59 4.00 -26.97 -15.55
C ALA A 59 4.95 -25.87 -16.04
N GLN A 60 4.40 -24.86 -16.70
CA GLN A 60 5.13 -23.64 -17.07
C GLN A 60 5.15 -22.67 -15.89
N LYS A 61 6.25 -21.91 -15.77
CA LYS A 61 6.37 -20.83 -14.75
C LYS A 61 5.49 -19.62 -15.06
N SER A 62 5.14 -19.41 -16.33
CA SER A 62 4.23 -18.36 -16.77
C SER A 62 3.22 -18.89 -17.77
N ALA A 63 1.94 -18.73 -17.48
CA ALA A 63 0.86 -19.18 -18.38
C ALA A 63 0.75 -18.34 -19.68
N SER A 64 1.33 -17.14 -19.72
CA SER A 64 1.28 -16.24 -20.88
C SER A 64 2.27 -16.59 -21.99
N ASP A 65 3.20 -17.50 -21.74
CA ASP A 65 4.24 -17.88 -22.70
C ASP A 65 3.74 -18.96 -23.66
N ASP A 66 3.65 -18.62 -24.95
CA ASP A 66 3.16 -19.54 -25.98
C ASP A 66 4.20 -20.56 -26.43
N ASP A 67 5.48 -20.25 -26.38
CA ASP A 67 6.60 -21.15 -26.74
C ASP A 67 7.70 -21.07 -25.66
N PRO A 68 7.46 -21.70 -24.50
CA PRO A 68 8.36 -21.58 -23.36
C PRO A 68 9.75 -22.15 -23.67
N ALA A 69 10.78 -21.38 -23.30
CA ALA A 69 12.14 -21.88 -23.29
C ALA A 69 12.29 -22.94 -22.17
N PRO A 70 13.27 -23.84 -22.22
CA PRO A 70 13.51 -24.85 -21.16
C PRO A 70 13.62 -24.22 -19.73
N THR A 71 14.14 -23.02 -19.63
CA THR A 71 14.27 -22.27 -18.36
C THR A 71 12.94 -21.73 -17.81
N ALA A 72 11.92 -21.60 -18.67
CA ALA A 72 10.57 -21.15 -18.31
C ALA A 72 9.62 -22.28 -17.89
N ILE A 73 10.15 -23.51 -17.80
CA ILE A 73 9.44 -24.72 -17.39
C ILE A 73 9.98 -25.13 -16.01
N HIS A 74 9.14 -25.70 -15.16
CA HIS A 74 9.60 -26.28 -13.90
C HIS A 74 10.44 -27.51 -14.13
N THR A 75 11.31 -27.87 -13.20
CA THR A 75 12.18 -29.04 -13.33
C THR A 75 11.54 -30.33 -12.81
N ILE A 76 10.59 -30.20 -11.87
CA ILE A 76 9.86 -31.34 -11.32
C ILE A 76 8.47 -31.41 -11.93
N GLY A 77 8.06 -32.57 -12.35
CA GLY A 77 6.76 -32.86 -12.93
C GLY A 77 6.35 -34.30 -12.69
N THR A 78 5.45 -34.82 -13.52
CA THR A 78 4.91 -36.17 -13.40
C THR A 78 5.08 -36.93 -14.73
N VAL A 79 5.71 -38.10 -14.69
CA VAL A 79 5.64 -39.06 -15.81
C VAL A 79 4.23 -39.62 -15.85
N ALA A 80 3.59 -39.58 -17.00
CA ALA A 80 2.22 -40.00 -17.19
C ALA A 80 2.10 -40.98 -18.37
N ASN A 81 1.11 -41.85 -18.28
CA ASN A 81 0.72 -42.77 -19.33
C ASN A 81 -0.42 -42.19 -20.17
N ILE A 82 -0.33 -42.28 -21.49
CA ILE A 82 -1.39 -41.86 -22.40
C ILE A 82 -2.43 -42.97 -22.49
N LEU A 83 -3.63 -42.73 -21.92
CA LEU A 83 -4.73 -43.68 -21.96
C LEU A 83 -5.50 -43.62 -23.28
N GLN A 84 -5.79 -42.42 -23.78
CA GLN A 84 -6.55 -42.20 -25.00
C GLN A 84 -6.12 -40.88 -25.67
N LEU A 85 -6.08 -40.89 -27.01
CA LEU A 85 -5.77 -39.73 -27.82
C LEU A 85 -6.83 -39.58 -28.90
N LEU A 86 -7.43 -38.39 -29.03
CA LEU A 86 -8.47 -38.06 -30.01
C LEU A 86 -8.09 -36.77 -30.72
N LYS A 87 -7.95 -36.82 -32.03
CA LYS A 87 -7.74 -35.62 -32.86
C LYS A 87 -9.10 -34.98 -33.16
N LEU A 88 -9.22 -33.70 -32.89
CA LEU A 88 -10.44 -32.92 -33.12
C LEU A 88 -10.41 -32.23 -34.49
N PRO A 89 -11.57 -31.88 -35.09
CA PRO A 89 -11.65 -31.27 -36.42
C PRO A 89 -10.97 -29.90 -36.53
N ASP A 90 -10.79 -29.17 -35.41
CA ASP A 90 -10.12 -27.86 -35.33
C ASP A 90 -8.57 -28.00 -35.30
N GLY A 91 -8.03 -29.19 -35.36
CA GLY A 91 -6.59 -29.47 -35.30
C GLY A 91 -6.04 -29.57 -33.87
N THR A 92 -6.85 -29.39 -32.82
CA THR A 92 -6.46 -29.67 -31.44
C THR A 92 -6.49 -31.19 -31.15
N VAL A 93 -5.69 -31.60 -30.16
CA VAL A 93 -5.65 -33.02 -29.74
C VAL A 93 -6.19 -33.07 -28.30
N LYS A 94 -7.24 -33.83 -28.08
CA LYS A 94 -7.69 -34.22 -26.76
C LYS A 94 -6.99 -35.48 -26.32
N VAL A 95 -6.24 -35.42 -25.24
CA VAL A 95 -5.51 -36.56 -24.70
C VAL A 95 -5.96 -36.84 -23.28
N LEU A 96 -6.24 -38.09 -22.95
CA LEU A 96 -6.49 -38.51 -21.57
C LEU A 96 -5.19 -39.13 -21.05
N VAL A 97 -4.69 -38.59 -19.97
CA VAL A 97 -3.42 -39.01 -19.35
C VAL A 97 -3.66 -39.44 -17.92
N GLU A 98 -2.88 -40.37 -17.44
CA GLU A 98 -2.83 -40.83 -16.06
C GLU A 98 -1.40 -40.63 -15.54
N GLY A 99 -1.26 -39.82 -14.50
CA GLY A 99 0.01 -39.60 -13.81
C GLY A 99 0.50 -40.90 -13.16
N GLU A 100 1.73 -41.24 -13.35
CA GLU A 100 2.34 -42.45 -12.79
C GLU A 100 3.21 -42.12 -11.58
N GLN A 101 4.26 -41.34 -11.78
CA GLN A 101 5.28 -41.06 -10.76
C GLN A 101 5.89 -39.67 -10.96
N ARG A 102 6.30 -39.05 -9.86
CA ARG A 102 7.09 -37.84 -9.87
C ARG A 102 8.44 -38.06 -10.56
N ALA A 103 8.87 -37.09 -11.33
CA ALA A 103 10.19 -37.13 -11.94
C ALA A 103 10.79 -35.73 -12.07
N GLU A 104 12.11 -35.70 -12.06
CA GLU A 104 12.89 -34.51 -12.28
C GLU A 104 13.51 -34.53 -13.67
N VAL A 105 13.37 -33.45 -14.41
CA VAL A 105 14.06 -33.24 -15.70
C VAL A 105 15.52 -32.92 -15.40
N THR A 106 16.42 -33.85 -15.70
CA THR A 106 17.84 -33.67 -15.49
C THR A 106 18.50 -32.93 -16.65
N ARG A 107 18.07 -33.21 -17.89
CA ARG A 107 18.60 -32.58 -19.10
C ARG A 107 17.61 -32.63 -20.25
N PHE A 108 17.40 -31.52 -20.93
CA PHE A 108 16.70 -31.48 -22.21
C PHE A 108 17.63 -31.98 -23.32
N VAL A 109 17.19 -32.99 -24.09
CA VAL A 109 17.97 -33.61 -25.17
C VAL A 109 17.66 -32.97 -26.51
N GLU A 110 16.39 -32.71 -26.78
CA GLU A 110 15.89 -32.06 -27.99
C GLU A 110 14.98 -30.87 -27.63
N THR A 111 15.20 -29.70 -28.24
CA THR A 111 14.44 -28.50 -28.01
C THR A 111 13.95 -27.84 -29.30
N GLY A 112 14.19 -28.43 -30.46
CA GLY A 112 13.82 -27.89 -31.77
C GLY A 112 12.34 -28.07 -32.11
N GLU A 113 11.97 -29.19 -32.70
CA GLU A 113 10.59 -29.49 -33.12
C GLU A 113 9.73 -30.11 -32.01
N THR A 114 10.35 -30.72 -30.99
CA THR A 114 9.70 -31.34 -29.83
C THR A 114 10.59 -31.16 -28.61
N PHE A 115 9.97 -31.15 -27.42
CA PHE A 115 10.72 -31.25 -26.17
C PHE A 115 10.89 -32.75 -25.82
N SER A 116 12.13 -33.18 -25.62
CA SER A 116 12.48 -34.49 -25.05
C SER A 116 13.53 -34.30 -23.98
N ALA A 117 13.45 -35.01 -22.88
CA ALA A 117 14.36 -34.88 -21.76
C ALA A 117 14.70 -36.21 -21.11
N GLU A 118 15.92 -36.30 -20.59
CA GLU A 118 16.31 -37.29 -19.62
C GLU A 118 15.65 -36.97 -18.29
N VAL A 119 14.99 -37.96 -17.70
CA VAL A 119 14.27 -37.76 -16.42
C VAL A 119 14.79 -38.72 -15.36
N ARG A 120 14.82 -38.24 -14.14
CA ARG A 120 15.10 -39.03 -12.94
C ARG A 120 13.80 -39.23 -12.19
N ARG A 121 13.34 -40.46 -12.04
CA ARG A 121 12.17 -40.78 -11.25
C ARG A 121 12.45 -40.54 -9.77
N LEU A 122 11.53 -39.90 -9.10
CA LEU A 122 11.62 -39.53 -7.68
C LEU A 122 10.69 -40.42 -6.88
N ALA A 123 11.25 -41.13 -5.90
CA ALA A 123 10.47 -41.88 -4.93
C ALA A 123 9.99 -40.95 -3.82
N SER A 124 8.74 -41.11 -3.40
CA SER A 124 8.26 -40.46 -2.16
C SER A 124 8.75 -41.31 -0.98
N GLU A 125 9.06 -40.63 0.13
CA GLU A 125 9.36 -41.30 1.40
C GLU A 125 8.05 -41.87 1.96
N ASP A 126 8.04 -43.18 2.27
CA ASP A 126 6.85 -43.84 2.83
C ASP A 126 6.60 -43.39 4.27
N LEU A 127 5.39 -43.04 4.60
CA LEU A 127 4.92 -42.67 5.93
C LEU A 127 3.93 -43.71 6.43
N ASN A 128 4.42 -44.81 6.96
CA ASN A 128 3.59 -45.94 7.41
C ASN A 128 3.60 -46.12 8.94
N ASP A 129 3.51 -45.03 9.68
CA ASP A 129 3.46 -45.02 11.13
C ASP A 129 2.10 -44.48 11.65
N LYS A 130 1.88 -44.59 12.98
CA LYS A 130 0.64 -44.09 13.62
C LYS A 130 0.42 -42.60 13.41
N GLU A 131 1.46 -41.82 13.17
CA GLU A 131 1.39 -40.39 12.93
C GLU A 131 0.89 -40.11 11.52
N GLY A 132 1.28 -40.93 10.53
CA GLY A 132 0.75 -40.89 9.17
C GLY A 132 -0.76 -41.17 9.14
N GLU A 133 -1.23 -42.19 9.88
CA GLU A 133 -2.68 -42.45 10.00
C GLU A 133 -3.44 -41.26 10.63
N ALA A 134 -2.84 -40.60 11.63
CA ALA A 134 -3.47 -39.44 12.28
C ALA A 134 -3.54 -38.25 11.32
N LEU A 135 -2.47 -37.97 10.56
CA LEU A 135 -2.44 -36.92 9.55
C LEU A 135 -3.45 -37.18 8.43
N MET A 136 -3.55 -38.39 7.92
CA MET A 136 -4.55 -38.77 6.91
C MET A 136 -5.98 -38.50 7.40
N ARG A 137 -6.31 -38.87 8.63
CA ARG A 137 -7.62 -38.60 9.22
C ARG A 137 -7.90 -37.10 9.35
N SER A 138 -6.89 -36.34 9.75
CA SER A 138 -7.00 -34.89 9.84
C SER A 138 -7.26 -34.25 8.48
N VAL A 139 -6.50 -34.65 7.46
CA VAL A 139 -6.68 -34.18 6.07
C VAL A 139 -8.09 -34.53 5.55
N LEU A 140 -8.59 -35.74 5.78
CA LEU A 140 -9.94 -36.14 5.36
C LEU A 140 -11.02 -35.34 6.07
N ASN A 141 -10.85 -35.05 7.38
CA ASN A 141 -11.80 -34.24 8.13
C ASN A 141 -11.84 -32.80 7.65
N GLU A 142 -10.67 -32.19 7.44
CA GLU A 142 -10.60 -30.83 6.93
C GLU A 142 -11.11 -30.73 5.49
N PHE A 143 -10.83 -31.74 4.65
CA PHE A 143 -11.35 -31.78 3.31
C PHE A 143 -12.88 -31.97 3.26
N ASP A 144 -13.48 -32.73 4.19
CA ASP A 144 -14.94 -32.81 4.36
C ASP A 144 -15.54 -31.44 4.69
N GLN A 145 -14.90 -30.64 5.57
CA GLN A 145 -15.34 -29.28 5.85
C GLN A 145 -15.22 -28.37 4.63
N TYR A 146 -14.12 -28.47 3.90
CA TYR A 146 -13.88 -27.71 2.67
C TYR A 146 -14.95 -28.02 1.62
N VAL A 147 -15.26 -29.29 1.35
CA VAL A 147 -16.30 -29.72 0.39
C VAL A 147 -17.69 -29.21 0.80
N LYS A 148 -18.03 -29.24 2.10
CA LYS A 148 -19.31 -28.70 2.62
C LYS A 148 -19.45 -27.19 2.39
N LEU A 149 -18.36 -26.46 2.30
CA LEU A 149 -18.36 -25.02 2.06
C LEU A 149 -18.24 -24.68 0.57
N ASN A 150 -17.58 -25.52 -0.21
CA ASN A 150 -17.31 -25.32 -1.63
C ASN A 150 -18.28 -26.09 -2.52
N MET A 151 -19.35 -25.43 -2.96
CA MET A 151 -20.40 -26.04 -3.81
C MET A 151 -19.93 -26.54 -5.18
N LYS A 152 -18.67 -26.28 -5.58
CA LYS A 152 -18.12 -26.71 -6.89
C LYS A 152 -17.61 -28.15 -6.88
N ILE A 153 -17.42 -28.75 -5.72
CA ILE A 153 -16.87 -30.10 -5.56
C ILE A 153 -18.00 -31.06 -5.24
N PRO A 154 -18.20 -32.13 -6.05
CA PRO A 154 -19.21 -33.14 -5.77
C PRO A 154 -18.90 -33.90 -4.46
N PRO A 155 -19.90 -34.13 -3.59
CA PRO A 155 -19.68 -34.85 -2.32
C PRO A 155 -19.19 -36.31 -2.48
N GLU A 156 -19.42 -36.91 -3.66
CA GLU A 156 -19.01 -38.31 -3.97
C GLU A 156 -17.49 -38.49 -3.92
N ILE A 157 -16.71 -37.41 -4.07
CA ILE A 157 -15.25 -37.43 -3.96
C ILE A 157 -14.79 -37.90 -2.58
N LEU A 158 -15.53 -37.53 -1.51
CA LEU A 158 -15.20 -37.97 -0.15
C LEU A 158 -15.22 -39.49 0.00
N THR A 159 -16.16 -40.17 -0.65
CA THR A 159 -16.23 -41.64 -0.62
C THR A 159 -15.03 -42.26 -1.32
N SER A 160 -14.57 -41.67 -2.42
CA SER A 160 -13.41 -42.15 -3.17
C SER A 160 -12.11 -41.95 -2.39
N LEU A 161 -11.99 -40.82 -1.66
CA LEU A 161 -10.80 -40.52 -0.84
C LEU A 161 -10.73 -41.39 0.43
N ALA A 162 -11.87 -41.73 1.04
CA ALA A 162 -11.91 -42.59 2.22
C ALA A 162 -11.43 -44.03 1.94
N GLY A 163 -11.33 -44.44 0.70
CA GLY A 163 -10.79 -45.75 0.29
C GLY A 163 -9.31 -45.73 -0.08
N ILE A 164 -8.59 -44.63 0.17
CA ILE A 164 -7.15 -44.53 -0.13
C ILE A 164 -6.35 -44.77 1.13
N ASP A 165 -5.59 -45.87 1.16
CA ASP A 165 -4.76 -46.26 2.31
C ASP A 165 -3.34 -45.67 2.25
N ASP A 166 -2.89 -45.20 1.07
CA ASP A 166 -1.57 -44.62 0.89
C ASP A 166 -1.59 -43.10 1.17
N PRO A 167 -0.81 -42.62 2.19
CA PRO A 167 -0.76 -41.21 2.55
C PRO A 167 -0.32 -40.28 1.43
N GLY A 168 0.65 -40.73 0.60
CA GLY A 168 1.16 -39.93 -0.53
C GLY A 168 0.10 -39.74 -1.60
N ARG A 169 -0.63 -40.83 -1.93
CA ARG A 169 -1.73 -40.79 -2.89
C ARG A 169 -2.91 -39.97 -2.40
N LEU A 170 -3.21 -40.04 -1.10
CA LEU A 170 -4.24 -39.19 -0.48
C LEU A 170 -3.89 -37.71 -0.63
N ALA A 171 -2.67 -37.33 -0.25
CA ALA A 171 -2.20 -35.96 -0.37
C ALA A 171 -2.31 -35.43 -1.82
N ASP A 172 -1.89 -36.20 -2.77
CA ASP A 172 -1.93 -35.82 -4.20
C ASP A 172 -3.36 -35.69 -4.73
N THR A 173 -4.26 -36.62 -4.34
CA THR A 173 -5.65 -36.58 -4.77
C THR A 173 -6.39 -35.42 -4.16
N VAL A 174 -6.18 -35.13 -2.88
CA VAL A 174 -6.77 -33.95 -2.21
C VAL A 174 -6.29 -32.67 -2.89
N THR A 175 -4.98 -32.53 -3.13
CA THR A 175 -4.41 -31.34 -3.79
C THR A 175 -4.98 -31.09 -5.18
N ALA A 176 -5.25 -32.16 -5.93
CA ALA A 176 -5.84 -32.04 -7.26
C ALA A 176 -7.22 -31.34 -7.22
N HIS A 177 -8.00 -31.57 -6.15
CA HIS A 177 -9.35 -31.00 -5.95
C HIS A 177 -9.38 -29.64 -5.24
N LEU A 178 -8.27 -29.18 -4.67
CA LEU A 178 -8.20 -27.85 -4.06
C LEU A 178 -8.13 -26.77 -5.13
N SER A 179 -8.76 -25.61 -4.86
CA SER A 179 -8.79 -24.44 -5.74
C SER A 179 -7.56 -23.55 -5.51
N LEU A 180 -6.36 -24.13 -5.69
CA LEU A 180 -5.08 -23.46 -5.48
C LEU A 180 -4.52 -22.88 -6.77
N LYS A 181 -3.61 -21.89 -6.64
CA LYS A 181 -2.81 -21.40 -7.76
C LYS A 181 -1.83 -22.45 -8.26
N ILE A 182 -1.38 -22.29 -9.49
CA ILE A 182 -0.45 -23.23 -10.13
C ILE A 182 0.85 -23.33 -9.34
N GLU A 183 1.37 -22.19 -8.86
CA GLU A 183 2.60 -22.10 -8.08
C GLU A 183 2.50 -22.90 -6.76
N GLU A 184 1.36 -22.81 -6.08
CA GLU A 184 1.11 -23.54 -4.83
C GLU A 184 0.97 -25.05 -5.10
N LYS A 185 0.25 -25.44 -6.16
CA LYS A 185 0.17 -26.84 -6.57
C LYS A 185 1.54 -27.40 -6.98
N GLN A 186 2.34 -26.60 -7.64
CA GLN A 186 3.69 -26.99 -8.02
C GLN A 186 4.59 -27.20 -6.80
N GLN A 187 4.52 -26.31 -5.82
CA GLN A 187 5.26 -26.47 -4.55
C GLN A 187 4.90 -27.79 -3.86
N ILE A 188 3.61 -28.15 -3.82
CA ILE A 188 3.17 -29.42 -3.23
C ILE A 188 3.67 -30.62 -4.06
N LEU A 189 3.72 -30.51 -5.39
CA LEU A 189 4.29 -31.55 -6.23
C LEU A 189 5.79 -31.75 -5.98
N GLU A 190 6.54 -30.69 -5.70
CA GLU A 190 7.97 -30.70 -5.41
C GLU A 190 8.32 -31.24 -4.02
N MET A 191 7.36 -31.32 -3.09
CA MET A 191 7.56 -31.89 -1.76
C MET A 191 7.62 -33.42 -1.83
N LEU A 192 8.81 -34.00 -1.66
CA LEU A 192 9.01 -35.44 -1.69
C LEU A 192 8.66 -36.15 -0.38
N ASN A 193 8.86 -35.45 0.77
CA ASN A 193 8.47 -35.95 2.06
C ASN A 193 6.95 -35.92 2.22
N VAL A 194 6.35 -37.07 2.48
CA VAL A 194 4.87 -37.21 2.53
C VAL A 194 4.29 -36.52 3.77
N ARG A 195 5.02 -36.52 4.89
CA ARG A 195 4.59 -35.83 6.12
C ARG A 195 4.47 -34.32 5.90
N ASP A 196 5.56 -33.70 5.41
CA ASP A 196 5.60 -32.25 5.16
C ASP A 196 4.51 -31.84 4.17
N ARG A 197 4.23 -32.70 3.19
CA ARG A 197 3.18 -32.49 2.21
C ARG A 197 1.78 -32.48 2.83
N LEU A 198 1.48 -33.47 3.69
CA LEU A 198 0.18 -33.56 4.39
C LEU A 198 -0.01 -32.38 5.36
N GLU A 199 1.02 -32.01 6.12
CA GLU A 199 0.99 -30.86 7.02
C GLU A 199 0.78 -29.54 6.25
N HIS A 200 1.48 -29.38 5.13
CA HIS A 200 1.30 -28.21 4.26
C HIS A 200 -0.12 -28.13 3.71
N ILE A 201 -0.67 -29.25 3.23
CA ILE A 201 -2.06 -29.30 2.72
C ILE A 201 -3.07 -28.96 3.82
N LEU A 202 -2.85 -29.42 5.06
CA LEU A 202 -3.70 -29.04 6.20
C LEU A 202 -3.71 -27.53 6.42
N GLY A 203 -2.55 -26.89 6.46
CA GLY A 203 -2.45 -25.44 6.64
C GLY A 203 -3.10 -24.65 5.50
N VAL A 204 -2.95 -25.12 4.27
CA VAL A 204 -3.60 -24.52 3.10
C VAL A 204 -5.12 -24.67 3.17
N MET A 205 -5.62 -25.86 3.51
CA MET A 205 -7.07 -26.11 3.65
C MET A 205 -7.69 -25.26 4.75
N GLU A 206 -7.03 -25.10 5.89
CA GLU A 206 -7.50 -24.25 6.99
C GLU A 206 -7.69 -22.80 6.53
N SER A 207 -6.70 -22.26 5.79
CA SER A 207 -6.76 -20.92 5.22
C SER A 207 -7.90 -20.76 4.22
N GLU A 208 -8.12 -21.74 3.35
CA GLU A 208 -9.20 -21.74 2.36
C GLU A 208 -10.59 -21.87 3.01
N ILE A 209 -10.73 -22.72 4.04
CA ILE A 209 -11.97 -22.87 4.83
C ILE A 209 -12.34 -21.55 5.49
N ASP A 210 -11.39 -20.85 6.10
CA ASP A 210 -11.62 -19.55 6.71
C ASP A 210 -12.10 -18.53 5.69
N LEU A 211 -11.49 -18.49 4.51
CA LEU A 211 -11.90 -17.63 3.42
C LEU A 211 -13.34 -17.91 2.98
N LEU A 212 -13.67 -19.19 2.74
CA LEU A 212 -15.02 -19.63 2.34
C LEU A 212 -16.08 -19.33 3.41
N GLN A 213 -15.73 -19.43 4.71
CA GLN A 213 -16.62 -19.05 5.80
C GLN A 213 -16.91 -17.55 5.82
N VAL A 214 -15.90 -16.71 5.56
CA VAL A 214 -16.07 -15.25 5.44
C VAL A 214 -16.95 -14.94 4.24
N GLU A 215 -16.73 -15.55 3.08
CA GLU A 215 -17.59 -15.38 1.91
C GLU A 215 -19.05 -15.77 2.18
N LYS A 216 -19.27 -16.92 2.81
CA LYS A 216 -20.62 -17.39 3.19
C LYS A 216 -21.31 -16.41 4.12
N ARG A 217 -20.57 -15.83 5.09
CA ARG A 217 -21.08 -14.81 6.01
C ARG A 217 -21.45 -13.53 5.28
N ILE A 218 -20.64 -13.08 4.34
CA ILE A 218 -20.90 -11.91 3.49
C ILE A 218 -22.14 -12.15 2.62
N ARG A 219 -22.21 -13.28 1.90
CA ARG A 219 -23.38 -13.65 1.08
C ARG A 219 -24.65 -13.74 1.90
N GLY A 220 -24.58 -14.33 3.10
CA GLY A 220 -25.73 -14.41 4.03
C GLY A 220 -26.18 -13.05 4.55
N ARG A 221 -25.25 -12.07 4.70
CA ARG A 221 -25.58 -10.69 5.07
C ARG A 221 -26.26 -9.97 3.90
N VAL A 222 -25.69 -10.08 2.70
CA VAL A 222 -26.27 -9.48 1.47
C VAL A 222 -27.66 -10.06 1.19
N LYS A 223 -27.83 -11.38 1.29
CA LYS A 223 -29.14 -12.03 1.07
C LYS A 223 -30.19 -11.53 2.06
N ARG A 224 -29.84 -11.45 3.36
CA ARG A 224 -30.77 -10.91 4.39
C ARG A 224 -31.11 -9.45 4.16
N GLN A 225 -30.16 -8.65 3.67
CA GLN A 225 -30.40 -7.25 3.31
C GLN A 225 -31.37 -7.14 2.11
N MET A 226 -31.21 -7.99 1.09
CA MET A 226 -32.09 -8.05 -0.07
C MET A 226 -33.48 -8.55 0.33
N GLU A 227 -33.58 -9.59 1.13
CA GLU A 227 -34.86 -10.12 1.61
C GLU A 227 -35.62 -9.10 2.46
N LYS A 228 -34.92 -8.32 3.29
CA LYS A 228 -35.52 -7.22 4.06
C LYS A 228 -36.05 -6.12 3.14
N SER A 229 -35.28 -5.70 2.15
CA SER A 229 -35.70 -4.68 1.19
C SER A 229 -36.87 -5.17 0.31
N GLN A 230 -36.87 -6.44 -0.11
CA GLN A 230 -38.00 -7.03 -0.86
C GLN A 230 -39.26 -7.13 -0.01
N ARG A 231 -39.12 -7.49 1.28
CA ARG A 231 -40.27 -7.59 2.19
C ARG A 231 -40.86 -6.21 2.52
N GLU A 232 -40.04 -5.19 2.71
CA GLU A 232 -40.47 -3.79 2.88
C GLU A 232 -41.16 -3.26 1.62
N TYR A 233 -40.66 -3.62 0.44
CA TYR A 233 -41.28 -3.27 -0.84
C TYR A 233 -42.64 -3.96 -1.00
N TYR A 234 -42.70 -5.29 -0.72
CA TYR A 234 -43.94 -6.07 -0.84
C TYR A 234 -45.04 -5.58 0.13
N LEU A 235 -44.66 -5.24 1.36
CA LEU A 235 -45.59 -4.68 2.35
C LEU A 235 -46.06 -3.28 1.94
N ASN A 236 -45.24 -2.45 1.34
CA ASN A 236 -45.62 -1.17 0.82
C ASN A 236 -46.57 -1.30 -0.41
N GLU A 237 -46.34 -2.26 -1.29
CA GLU A 237 -47.23 -2.52 -2.42
C GLU A 237 -48.57 -3.12 -1.96
N GLN A 238 -48.57 -4.01 -0.96
CA GLN A 238 -49.84 -4.47 -0.36
C GLN A 238 -50.60 -3.32 0.30
N MET A 239 -49.92 -2.43 1.00
CA MET A 239 -50.51 -1.25 1.60
C MET A 239 -51.13 -0.32 0.54
N LYS A 240 -50.43 -0.11 -0.58
CA LYS A 240 -50.97 0.65 -1.73
C LYS A 240 -52.15 -0.04 -2.40
N ALA A 241 -52.11 -1.37 -2.57
CA ALA A 241 -53.20 -2.14 -3.14
C ALA A 241 -54.46 -2.09 -2.24
N ILE A 242 -54.29 -2.23 -0.93
CA ILE A 242 -55.35 -2.10 0.05
C ILE A 242 -55.93 -0.69 0.13
N GLN A 243 -55.08 0.35 0.04
CA GLN A 243 -55.52 1.74 -0.07
C GLN A 243 -56.32 2.00 -1.35
N LYS A 244 -55.95 1.39 -2.47
CA LYS A 244 -56.68 1.47 -3.73
C LYS A 244 -58.03 0.72 -3.70
N GLU A 245 -58.14 -0.38 -2.96
CA GLU A 245 -59.40 -1.12 -2.77
C GLU A 245 -60.34 -0.48 -1.73
N LEU A 246 -59.81 0.28 -0.78
CA LEU A 246 -60.57 1.00 0.25
C LEU A 246 -61.16 2.34 -0.22
N GLY A 247 -61.02 2.69 -1.50
CA GLY A 247 -61.83 3.70 -2.16
C GLY A 247 -61.48 5.18 -1.85
N ASP A 248 -60.24 5.56 -1.73
CA ASP A 248 -59.83 6.94 -1.88
C ASP A 248 -59.72 7.31 -3.37
N LEU A 249 -60.90 7.55 -3.95
CA LEU A 249 -61.10 8.20 -5.23
C LEU A 249 -60.91 9.71 -5.01
N GLU A 250 -59.69 10.20 -4.91
CA GLU A 250 -59.32 11.58 -5.18
C GLU A 250 -58.09 11.62 -6.06
N ASP A 251 -58.13 12.42 -7.12
CA ASP A 251 -57.20 12.71 -8.18
C ASP A 251 -55.68 12.73 -7.76
N ASN A 252 -55.11 11.58 -7.49
CA ASN A 252 -53.66 11.49 -7.46
C ASN A 252 -53.16 11.22 -8.88
N PRO A 253 -52.33 12.12 -9.44
CA PRO A 253 -51.76 11.92 -10.77
C PRO A 253 -51.05 10.56 -10.80
N SER A 254 -51.24 9.80 -11.90
CA SER A 254 -50.57 8.50 -12.01
C SER A 254 -49.07 8.66 -11.82
N GLU A 255 -48.39 7.68 -11.18
CA GLU A 255 -46.94 7.72 -10.93
C GLU A 255 -46.16 8.12 -12.19
N ALA A 256 -46.64 7.70 -13.36
CA ALA A 256 -46.05 8.06 -14.65
C ALA A 256 -46.22 9.55 -15.00
N GLU A 257 -47.29 10.19 -14.51
CA GLU A 257 -47.50 11.64 -14.70
C GLU A 257 -46.64 12.46 -13.74
N GLU A 258 -46.48 12.00 -12.50
CA GLU A 258 -45.53 12.61 -11.57
C GLU A 258 -44.12 12.56 -12.10
N LEU A 259 -43.66 11.41 -12.60
CA LEU A 259 -42.33 11.26 -13.19
C LEU A 259 -42.18 12.17 -14.41
N ALA A 260 -43.23 12.29 -15.28
CA ALA A 260 -43.18 13.20 -16.41
C ALA A 260 -43.06 14.67 -16.00
N GLN A 261 -43.74 15.09 -14.92
CA GLN A 261 -43.61 16.45 -14.38
C GLN A 261 -42.23 16.68 -13.76
N LYS A 262 -41.71 15.71 -13.03
CA LYS A 262 -40.33 15.77 -12.45
C LYS A 262 -39.28 15.87 -13.55
N ILE A 263 -39.40 15.09 -14.65
CA ILE A 263 -38.48 15.16 -15.81
C ILE A 263 -38.52 16.57 -16.44
N LYS A 264 -39.71 17.16 -16.61
CA LYS A 264 -39.85 18.52 -17.17
C LYS A 264 -39.20 19.58 -16.24
N SER A 265 -39.35 19.43 -14.94
CA SER A 265 -38.85 20.41 -13.95
C SER A 265 -37.38 20.21 -13.56
N ALA A 266 -36.76 19.05 -13.79
CA ALA A 266 -35.39 18.70 -13.38
C ALA A 266 -34.30 19.54 -14.06
N GLY A 267 -34.64 20.22 -15.17
CA GLY A 267 -33.72 21.09 -15.88
C GLY A 267 -32.61 20.34 -16.65
N MET A 268 -32.87 19.13 -17.07
CA MET A 268 -31.95 18.28 -17.84
C MET A 268 -31.58 18.91 -19.19
N PRO A 269 -30.37 18.68 -19.71
CA PRO A 269 -30.00 18.94 -21.11
C PRO A 269 -30.97 18.21 -22.06
N LYS A 270 -31.01 18.64 -23.33
CA LYS A 270 -31.92 18.09 -24.33
C LYS A 270 -31.79 16.56 -24.44
N GLU A 271 -30.57 16.07 -24.57
CA GLU A 271 -30.27 14.65 -24.71
C GLU A 271 -30.74 13.82 -23.51
N ALA A 272 -30.36 14.22 -22.28
CA ALA A 272 -30.76 13.52 -21.05
C ALA A 272 -32.28 13.52 -20.87
N ARG A 273 -32.98 14.62 -21.25
CA ARG A 273 -34.43 14.73 -21.17
C ARG A 273 -35.11 13.82 -22.20
N GLU A 274 -34.62 13.80 -23.45
CA GLU A 274 -35.14 12.90 -24.49
C GLU A 274 -35.00 11.44 -24.09
N LYS A 275 -33.85 11.07 -23.53
CA LYS A 275 -33.59 9.71 -23.02
C LYS A 275 -34.49 9.37 -21.84
N ALA A 276 -34.62 10.25 -20.85
CA ALA A 276 -35.52 10.07 -19.72
C ALA A 276 -36.99 9.90 -20.17
N GLN A 277 -37.42 10.70 -21.16
CA GLN A 277 -38.76 10.60 -21.70
C GLN A 277 -38.99 9.29 -22.50
N ALA A 278 -38.00 8.84 -23.25
CA ALA A 278 -38.04 7.54 -23.95
C ALA A 278 -38.18 6.38 -22.98
N GLU A 279 -37.37 6.38 -21.89
CA GLU A 279 -37.43 5.35 -20.85
C GLU A 279 -38.76 5.41 -20.07
N LEU A 280 -39.30 6.61 -19.80
CA LEU A 280 -40.63 6.76 -19.20
C LEU A 280 -41.74 6.20 -20.10
N ASN A 281 -41.65 6.39 -21.42
CA ASN A 281 -42.61 5.83 -22.36
C ASN A 281 -42.53 4.30 -22.40
N LYS A 282 -41.32 3.72 -22.29
CA LYS A 282 -41.16 2.27 -22.12
C LYS A 282 -41.78 1.78 -20.81
N LEU A 283 -41.53 2.49 -19.69
CA LEU A 283 -42.09 2.16 -18.39
C LEU A 283 -43.62 2.11 -18.40
N LYS A 284 -44.25 3.04 -19.12
CA LYS A 284 -45.72 3.06 -19.28
C LYS A 284 -46.30 1.82 -19.99
N MET A 285 -45.50 1.19 -20.86
CA MET A 285 -45.91 0.01 -21.63
C MET A 285 -45.59 -1.30 -20.91
N MET A 286 -44.80 -1.25 -19.84
CA MET A 286 -44.35 -2.43 -19.08
C MET A 286 -45.32 -2.76 -17.96
N SER A 287 -45.46 -4.05 -17.65
CA SER A 287 -46.15 -4.47 -16.43
C SER A 287 -45.40 -3.94 -15.19
N PRO A 288 -46.13 -3.32 -14.24
CA PRO A 288 -45.49 -2.83 -12.99
C PRO A 288 -44.72 -3.91 -12.19
N MET A 289 -45.13 -5.19 -12.39
CA MET A 289 -44.49 -6.36 -11.72
C MET A 289 -43.25 -6.91 -12.47
N ALA A 290 -42.92 -6.36 -13.64
CA ALA A 290 -41.77 -6.82 -14.40
C ALA A 290 -40.45 -6.36 -13.74
N ALA A 291 -39.49 -7.25 -13.63
CA ALA A 291 -38.16 -6.90 -13.13
C ALA A 291 -37.49 -5.77 -13.92
N GLU A 292 -37.71 -5.75 -15.22
CA GLU A 292 -37.26 -4.70 -16.14
C GLU A 292 -37.86 -3.33 -15.81
N ALA A 293 -39.13 -3.26 -15.38
CA ALA A 293 -39.78 -2.02 -15.01
C ALA A 293 -39.06 -1.38 -13.80
N THR A 294 -38.60 -2.18 -12.85
CA THR A 294 -37.79 -1.73 -11.69
C THR A 294 -36.45 -1.15 -12.16
N VAL A 295 -35.79 -1.77 -13.13
CA VAL A 295 -34.51 -1.29 -13.68
C VAL A 295 -34.70 0.06 -14.39
N VAL A 296 -35.73 0.18 -15.22
CA VAL A 296 -36.06 1.43 -15.94
C VAL A 296 -36.43 2.54 -14.95
N ARG A 297 -37.22 2.22 -13.93
CA ARG A 297 -37.60 3.18 -12.88
C ARG A 297 -36.37 3.69 -12.13
N ASN A 298 -35.51 2.79 -11.65
CA ASN A 298 -34.27 3.16 -10.97
C ASN A 298 -33.38 4.06 -11.84
N TYR A 299 -33.33 3.80 -13.13
CA TYR A 299 -32.60 4.64 -14.07
C TYR A 299 -33.18 6.06 -14.16
N ILE A 300 -34.51 6.20 -14.28
CA ILE A 300 -35.19 7.50 -14.28
C ILE A 300 -34.94 8.21 -12.94
N ASP A 301 -35.04 7.52 -11.83
CA ASP A 301 -34.78 8.08 -10.50
C ASP A 301 -33.34 8.62 -10.36
N TRP A 302 -32.33 7.92 -10.90
CA TRP A 302 -30.97 8.43 -10.94
C TRP A 302 -30.83 9.68 -11.82
N LEU A 303 -31.44 9.70 -13.01
CA LEU A 303 -31.46 10.90 -13.86
C LEU A 303 -32.14 12.10 -13.19
N LEU A 304 -33.17 11.88 -12.38
CA LEU A 304 -33.85 12.91 -11.59
C LEU A 304 -33.06 13.36 -10.37
N ALA A 305 -32.27 12.46 -9.75
CA ALA A 305 -31.50 12.75 -8.56
C ALA A 305 -30.27 13.62 -8.84
N VAL A 306 -29.71 13.55 -10.04
CA VAL A 306 -28.52 14.30 -10.45
C VAL A 306 -28.87 15.79 -10.61
N PRO A 307 -28.07 16.71 -10.05
CA PRO A 307 -28.34 18.14 -10.11
C PRO A 307 -27.90 18.76 -11.46
N TRP A 308 -28.78 18.86 -12.44
CA TRP A 308 -28.48 19.39 -13.79
C TRP A 308 -28.27 20.90 -13.85
N LYS A 309 -29.04 21.70 -13.10
CA LYS A 309 -29.04 23.19 -13.13
C LYS A 309 -28.77 23.85 -11.79
N LYS A 310 -28.98 23.16 -10.69
CA LYS A 310 -28.98 23.76 -9.37
C LYS A 310 -27.56 24.09 -8.90
N HIS A 311 -27.26 25.38 -8.74
CA HIS A 311 -26.00 25.89 -8.22
C HIS A 311 -26.13 26.41 -6.79
N SER A 312 -25.10 26.26 -5.98
CA SER A 312 -24.91 27.05 -4.77
C SER A 312 -24.35 28.44 -5.13
N LYS A 313 -24.77 29.48 -4.42
CA LYS A 313 -24.20 30.83 -4.60
C LYS A 313 -22.74 30.82 -4.15
N ILE A 314 -21.82 31.03 -5.06
CA ILE A 314 -20.39 31.08 -4.77
C ILE A 314 -20.07 32.41 -4.07
N ARG A 315 -19.34 32.34 -2.96
CA ARG A 315 -18.79 33.53 -2.31
C ARG A 315 -17.45 33.87 -2.99
N LYS A 316 -17.28 35.13 -3.36
CA LYS A 316 -16.10 35.64 -4.07
C LYS A 316 -15.25 36.58 -3.20
N ASP A 317 -15.50 36.65 -1.90
CA ASP A 317 -14.76 37.48 -0.97
C ASP A 317 -13.50 36.79 -0.47
N LEU A 318 -12.33 37.22 -0.95
CA LEU A 318 -11.04 36.67 -0.57
C LEU A 318 -10.67 36.99 0.88
N THR A 319 -11.06 38.15 1.39
CA THR A 319 -10.79 38.57 2.78
C THR A 319 -11.53 37.64 3.75
N GLU A 320 -12.78 37.30 3.42
CA GLU A 320 -13.56 36.36 4.22
C GLU A 320 -13.00 34.93 4.09
N ALA A 321 -12.49 34.56 2.90
CA ALA A 321 -11.85 33.27 2.71
C ALA A 321 -10.58 33.13 3.55
N GLU A 322 -9.74 34.17 3.59
CA GLU A 322 -8.56 34.24 4.44
C GLU A 322 -8.93 34.14 5.92
N ARG A 323 -9.96 34.92 6.36
CA ARG A 323 -10.45 34.87 7.73
C ARG A 323 -10.94 33.48 8.15
N ILE A 324 -11.62 32.76 7.26
CA ILE A 324 -12.08 31.38 7.53
C ILE A 324 -10.91 30.43 7.64
N LEU A 325 -9.94 30.52 6.74
CA LEU A 325 -8.74 29.65 6.79
C LEU A 325 -7.90 29.91 8.03
N GLU A 326 -7.76 31.17 8.46
CA GLU A 326 -7.08 31.55 9.69
C GLU A 326 -7.81 31.06 10.95
N ALA A 327 -9.14 31.18 10.97
CA ALA A 327 -9.95 30.72 12.11
C ALA A 327 -9.94 29.19 12.27
N ASP A 328 -9.84 28.43 11.17
CA ASP A 328 -9.93 26.97 11.18
C ASP A 328 -8.58 26.28 11.33
N HIS A 329 -7.48 26.94 10.94
CA HIS A 329 -6.14 26.32 10.86
C HIS A 329 -5.09 27.21 11.49
N TYR A 330 -4.41 26.69 12.48
CA TYR A 330 -3.25 27.33 13.08
C TYR A 330 -1.99 27.02 12.26
N GLY A 331 -1.17 28.04 12.00
CA GLY A 331 0.01 27.91 11.14
C GLY A 331 -0.34 27.69 9.67
N LEU A 332 0.48 26.93 8.95
CA LEU A 332 0.31 26.62 7.52
C LEU A 332 0.24 27.86 6.61
N GLU A 333 0.95 28.93 6.95
CA GLU A 333 0.85 30.24 6.29
C GLU A 333 1.07 30.14 4.78
N LYS A 334 2.17 29.50 4.33
CA LYS A 334 2.44 29.28 2.89
C LYS A 334 1.32 28.50 2.18
N VAL A 335 0.72 27.52 2.88
CA VAL A 335 -0.38 26.70 2.32
C VAL A 335 -1.63 27.55 2.14
N LYS A 336 -1.97 28.34 3.14
CA LYS A 336 -3.13 29.27 3.10
C LYS A 336 -2.93 30.32 2.00
N GLU A 337 -1.73 30.90 1.89
CA GLU A 337 -1.38 31.86 0.86
C GLU A 337 -1.59 31.28 -0.54
N ARG A 338 -1.07 30.08 -0.82
CA ARG A 338 -1.28 29.38 -2.10
C ARG A 338 -2.74 29.07 -2.37
N ILE A 339 -3.51 28.68 -1.36
CA ILE A 339 -4.97 28.48 -1.51
C ILE A 339 -5.67 29.79 -1.88
N ILE A 340 -5.32 30.90 -1.23
CA ILE A 340 -5.89 32.22 -1.54
C ILE A 340 -5.50 32.69 -2.94
N GLU A 341 -4.23 32.53 -3.35
CA GLU A 341 -3.78 32.79 -4.72
C GLU A 341 -4.60 32.00 -5.75
N TYR A 342 -4.77 30.71 -5.52
CA TYR A 342 -5.58 29.84 -6.37
C TYR A 342 -7.04 30.34 -6.47
N LEU A 343 -7.66 30.69 -5.34
CA LEU A 343 -9.02 31.24 -5.33
C LEU A 343 -9.10 32.60 -6.03
N ALA A 344 -8.07 33.45 -5.94
CA ALA A 344 -7.99 34.72 -6.61
C ALA A 344 -7.93 34.55 -8.14
N VAL A 345 -7.14 33.59 -8.63
CA VAL A 345 -7.09 33.27 -10.06
C VAL A 345 -8.43 32.76 -10.56
N GLN A 346 -9.09 31.88 -9.81
CA GLN A 346 -10.41 31.35 -10.17
C GLN A 346 -11.50 32.45 -10.23
N GLN A 347 -11.38 33.50 -9.42
CA GLN A 347 -12.32 34.64 -9.49
C GLN A 347 -12.15 35.47 -10.76
N ARG A 348 -10.93 35.59 -11.28
CA ARG A 348 -10.63 36.36 -12.50
C ARG A 348 -10.98 35.60 -13.76
N VAL A 349 -10.76 34.31 -13.75
CA VAL A 349 -11.06 33.42 -14.88
C VAL A 349 -12.43 32.80 -14.64
N ASN A 350 -13.46 33.24 -15.36
CA ASN A 350 -14.86 32.78 -15.19
C ASN A 350 -15.10 31.29 -15.46
N LYS A 351 -14.08 30.50 -15.72
CA LYS A 351 -14.11 29.04 -15.88
C LYS A 351 -13.00 28.40 -15.05
N LEU A 352 -13.29 27.27 -14.39
CA LEU A 352 -12.32 26.45 -13.66
C LEU A 352 -11.38 25.74 -14.66
N LYS A 353 -10.43 26.47 -15.24
CA LYS A 353 -9.46 25.94 -16.20
C LYS A 353 -8.03 25.75 -15.62
N GLY A 354 -7.84 25.99 -14.35
CA GLY A 354 -6.54 25.84 -13.69
C GLY A 354 -6.23 24.40 -13.26
N PRO A 355 -4.98 24.12 -12.91
CA PRO A 355 -4.59 22.84 -12.33
C PRO A 355 -5.38 22.57 -11.04
N ILE A 356 -5.53 21.30 -10.68
CA ILE A 356 -6.28 20.88 -9.51
C ILE A 356 -5.39 20.98 -8.28
N LEU A 357 -5.89 21.55 -7.19
CA LEU A 357 -5.13 21.56 -5.94
C LEU A 357 -4.94 20.15 -5.41
N CYS A 358 -3.69 19.75 -5.22
CA CYS A 358 -3.31 18.49 -4.58
C CYS A 358 -2.58 18.75 -3.27
N LEU A 359 -3.22 18.41 -2.16
CA LEU A 359 -2.66 18.56 -0.82
C LEU A 359 -1.87 17.30 -0.45
N VAL A 360 -0.53 17.38 -0.48
CA VAL A 360 0.37 16.25 -0.22
C VAL A 360 1.05 16.40 1.13
N GLY A 361 1.00 15.37 1.96
CA GLY A 361 1.71 15.38 3.24
C GLY A 361 1.30 14.22 4.16
N PRO A 362 1.96 14.07 5.30
CA PRO A 362 1.74 12.97 6.22
C PRO A 362 0.30 12.92 6.75
N PRO A 363 -0.13 11.78 7.30
CA PRO A 363 -1.46 11.68 7.88
C PRO A 363 -1.64 12.60 9.09
N GLY A 364 -2.82 13.21 9.22
CA GLY A 364 -3.16 14.05 10.37
C GLY A 364 -2.67 15.49 10.31
N VAL A 365 -2.15 15.97 9.17
CA VAL A 365 -1.75 17.39 9.00
C VAL A 365 -2.88 18.30 8.52
N GLY A 366 -4.13 17.83 8.52
CA GLY A 366 -5.28 18.68 8.24
C GLY A 366 -5.72 18.76 6.77
N LYS A 367 -5.24 17.88 5.87
CA LYS A 367 -5.61 17.89 4.45
C LYS A 367 -7.13 17.93 4.21
N THR A 368 -7.86 17.04 4.87
CA THR A 368 -9.33 16.97 4.73
C THR A 368 -10.04 18.18 5.33
N SER A 369 -9.55 18.69 6.44
CA SER A 369 -10.12 19.91 7.07
C SER A 369 -9.86 21.16 6.24
N LEU A 370 -8.70 21.28 5.58
CA LEU A 370 -8.43 22.35 4.62
C LEU A 370 -9.43 22.34 3.47
N GLY A 371 -9.72 21.18 2.89
CA GLY A 371 -10.76 21.05 1.85
C GLY A 371 -12.14 21.49 2.34
N GLN A 372 -12.51 21.15 3.58
CA GLN A 372 -13.76 21.63 4.20
C GLN A 372 -13.77 23.14 4.37
N SER A 373 -12.65 23.73 4.79
CA SER A 373 -12.54 25.18 4.97
C SER A 373 -12.59 25.93 3.64
N ILE A 374 -11.98 25.39 2.56
CA ILE A 374 -12.10 25.93 1.21
C ILE A 374 -13.56 25.87 0.74
N ALA A 375 -14.27 24.78 1.01
CA ALA A 375 -15.69 24.65 0.65
C ALA A 375 -16.54 25.69 1.40
N ARG A 376 -16.29 25.93 2.70
CA ARG A 376 -16.96 26.99 3.48
C ARG A 376 -16.62 28.38 2.99
N ALA A 377 -15.35 28.63 2.71
CA ALA A 377 -14.88 29.91 2.21
C ALA A 377 -15.56 30.29 0.88
N THR A 378 -15.71 29.33 -0.02
CA THR A 378 -16.36 29.52 -1.33
C THR A 378 -17.87 29.30 -1.31
N ASN A 379 -18.45 28.91 -0.17
CA ASN A 379 -19.87 28.54 -0.02
C ASN A 379 -20.30 27.42 -0.97
N ARG A 380 -19.40 26.47 -1.25
CA ARG A 380 -19.68 25.24 -2.01
C ARG A 380 -20.09 24.12 -1.08
N LYS A 381 -20.92 23.18 -1.56
CA LYS A 381 -21.20 21.95 -0.83
C LYS A 381 -19.93 21.09 -0.83
N PHE A 382 -19.55 20.56 0.32
CA PHE A 382 -18.41 19.68 0.46
C PHE A 382 -18.79 18.23 0.24
N ILE A 383 -18.08 17.55 -0.65
CA ILE A 383 -18.18 16.10 -0.89
C ILE A 383 -16.79 15.50 -0.72
N ARG A 384 -16.71 14.32 -0.16
CA ARG A 384 -15.47 13.54 -0.06
C ARG A 384 -15.69 12.17 -0.65
N MET A 385 -14.79 11.77 -1.54
CA MET A 385 -14.68 10.42 -2.09
C MET A 385 -13.28 9.89 -1.81
N SER A 386 -13.17 8.73 -1.16
CA SER A 386 -11.89 8.05 -1.00
C SER A 386 -11.60 7.22 -2.24
N LEU A 387 -10.39 7.38 -2.77
CA LEU A 387 -9.84 6.61 -3.87
C LEU A 387 -8.94 5.47 -3.38
N GLY A 388 -8.65 5.42 -2.07
CA GLY A 388 -7.88 4.34 -1.47
C GLY A 388 -8.58 2.99 -1.61
N GLY A 389 -7.93 2.07 -2.34
CA GLY A 389 -8.45 0.73 -2.60
C GLY A 389 -9.36 0.61 -3.82
N VAL A 390 -9.58 1.68 -4.57
CA VAL A 390 -10.25 1.64 -5.89
C VAL A 390 -9.31 0.96 -6.88
N ARG A 391 -9.81 -0.07 -7.56
CA ARG A 391 -9.06 -0.87 -8.55
C ARG A 391 -9.79 -1.00 -9.87
N ASP A 392 -11.10 -0.77 -9.89
CA ASP A 392 -11.99 -0.94 -11.04
C ASP A 392 -12.42 0.45 -11.55
N GLU A 393 -12.23 0.68 -12.84
CA GLU A 393 -12.72 1.88 -13.53
C GLU A 393 -14.22 2.09 -13.34
N ALA A 394 -14.99 1.01 -13.26
CA ALA A 394 -16.42 1.05 -13.07
C ALA A 394 -16.84 1.67 -11.72
N GLU A 395 -15.95 1.73 -10.72
CA GLU A 395 -16.25 2.50 -9.51
C GLU A 395 -16.36 4.01 -9.78
N ILE A 396 -15.63 4.52 -10.78
CA ILE A 396 -15.64 5.94 -11.16
C ILE A 396 -16.73 6.21 -12.18
N ARG A 397 -16.79 5.39 -13.27
CA ARG A 397 -17.70 5.57 -14.43
C ARG A 397 -19.01 4.78 -14.35
N GLY A 398 -19.20 3.93 -13.36
CA GLY A 398 -20.38 3.08 -13.24
C GLY A 398 -20.35 1.83 -14.12
N HIS A 399 -21.28 0.94 -13.87
CA HIS A 399 -21.49 -0.27 -14.66
C HIS A 399 -22.61 -0.06 -15.69
N ARG A 400 -22.50 -0.70 -16.84
CA ARG A 400 -23.58 -0.69 -17.83
C ARG A 400 -24.88 -1.19 -17.22
N ARG A 401 -25.98 -0.50 -17.46
CA ARG A 401 -27.32 -0.78 -16.87
C ARG A 401 -27.93 -2.13 -17.25
N THR A 402 -27.34 -2.85 -18.19
CA THR A 402 -27.78 -4.19 -18.59
C THR A 402 -27.65 -5.23 -17.48
N TYR A 403 -26.85 -4.98 -16.47
CA TYR A 403 -26.67 -5.89 -15.34
C TYR A 403 -27.62 -5.54 -14.21
N ILE A 404 -28.33 -6.55 -13.67
CA ILE A 404 -29.22 -6.38 -12.52
C ILE A 404 -28.37 -5.95 -11.30
N GLY A 405 -28.77 -4.84 -10.68
CA GLY A 405 -28.06 -4.25 -9.53
C GLY A 405 -26.95 -3.29 -9.91
N SER A 406 -26.79 -2.94 -11.21
CA SER A 406 -25.88 -1.90 -11.66
C SER A 406 -26.24 -0.54 -11.04
N LEU A 407 -25.20 0.27 -10.80
CA LEU A 407 -25.31 1.62 -10.23
C LEU A 407 -24.43 2.58 -11.03
N PRO A 408 -24.74 3.88 -11.03
CA PRO A 408 -23.84 4.90 -11.53
C PRO A 408 -22.50 4.89 -10.79
N GLY A 409 -21.47 5.42 -11.42
CA GLY A 409 -20.18 5.63 -10.79
C GLY A 409 -20.25 6.51 -9.56
N LYS A 410 -19.27 6.39 -8.68
CA LYS A 410 -19.18 7.16 -7.43
C LYS A 410 -19.18 8.66 -7.65
N ILE A 411 -18.70 9.15 -8.80
CA ILE A 411 -18.76 10.57 -9.15
C ILE A 411 -20.23 11.01 -9.22
N ILE A 412 -21.03 10.37 -10.04
CA ILE A 412 -22.45 10.70 -10.21
C ILE A 412 -23.25 10.48 -8.92
N GLN A 413 -23.01 9.39 -8.21
CA GLN A 413 -23.66 9.14 -6.92
C GLN A 413 -23.42 10.26 -5.91
N ASN A 414 -22.19 10.76 -5.84
CA ASN A 414 -21.84 11.84 -4.94
C ASN A 414 -22.36 13.20 -5.42
N MET A 415 -22.45 13.44 -6.73
CA MET A 415 -23.12 14.63 -7.28
C MET A 415 -24.61 14.65 -6.91
N ALA A 416 -25.29 13.50 -6.99
CA ALA A 416 -26.68 13.37 -6.53
C ALA A 416 -26.84 13.67 -5.03
N LYS A 417 -25.93 13.21 -4.19
CA LYS A 417 -25.91 13.54 -2.75
C LYS A 417 -25.67 15.03 -2.48
N ALA A 418 -24.84 15.71 -3.28
CA ALA A 418 -24.59 17.14 -3.16
C ALA A 418 -25.82 17.98 -3.43
N LYS A 419 -26.70 17.52 -4.34
CA LYS A 419 -27.87 18.25 -4.82
C LYS A 419 -27.54 19.62 -5.44
N THR A 420 -26.27 19.87 -5.78
CA THR A 420 -25.76 21.07 -6.45
C THR A 420 -24.74 20.70 -7.50
N ARG A 421 -24.74 21.38 -8.64
CA ARG A 421 -23.86 21.13 -9.77
C ARG A 421 -22.40 21.58 -9.51
N ASN A 422 -22.20 22.53 -8.60
CA ASN A 422 -20.92 23.17 -8.32
C ASN A 422 -20.35 22.89 -6.91
N PRO A 423 -20.33 21.63 -6.42
CA PRO A 423 -19.74 21.34 -5.12
C PRO A 423 -18.22 21.50 -5.16
N LEU A 424 -17.59 21.49 -3.98
CA LEU A 424 -16.19 21.13 -3.84
C LEU A 424 -16.11 19.61 -3.65
N PHE A 425 -15.44 18.95 -4.57
CA PHE A 425 -15.32 17.51 -4.60
C PHE A 425 -13.90 17.11 -4.21
N MET A 426 -13.74 16.53 -3.04
CA MET A 426 -12.46 16.10 -2.52
C MET A 426 -12.20 14.65 -2.85
N LEU A 427 -11.12 14.40 -3.59
CA LEU A 427 -10.59 13.10 -3.93
C LEU A 427 -9.48 12.73 -2.95
N ASP A 428 -9.78 11.84 -2.02
CA ASP A 428 -8.88 11.52 -0.90
C ASP A 428 -8.07 10.26 -1.19
N GLU A 429 -6.79 10.26 -0.82
CA GLU A 429 -5.85 9.14 -0.96
C GLU A 429 -5.61 8.73 -2.43
N VAL A 430 -5.31 9.69 -3.31
CA VAL A 430 -5.04 9.45 -4.74
C VAL A 430 -3.82 8.54 -4.96
N ASP A 431 -2.85 8.57 -4.06
CA ASP A 431 -1.65 7.73 -4.07
C ASP A 431 -1.90 6.25 -3.79
N LYS A 432 -3.10 5.90 -3.35
CA LYS A 432 -3.49 4.52 -3.00
C LYS A 432 -4.36 3.83 -4.05
N MET A 433 -4.55 4.45 -5.20
CA MET A 433 -5.17 3.79 -6.35
C MET A 433 -4.20 2.74 -6.90
N ALA A 434 -4.73 1.61 -7.32
CA ALA A 434 -3.95 0.55 -7.95
C ALA A 434 -4.61 0.13 -9.25
N MET A 435 -3.80 -0.14 -10.28
CA MET A 435 -4.25 -0.80 -11.50
C MET A 435 -4.33 -2.31 -11.27
N ASP A 436 -5.34 -2.96 -11.83
CA ASP A 436 -5.40 -4.41 -11.94
C ASP A 436 -5.97 -4.82 -13.32
N PHE A 437 -6.18 -6.11 -13.53
CA PHE A 437 -6.70 -6.64 -14.80
C PHE A 437 -8.14 -6.18 -15.14
N ARG A 438 -8.83 -5.48 -14.26
CA ARG A 438 -10.20 -4.97 -14.45
C ARG A 438 -10.24 -3.55 -15.02
N GLY A 439 -9.10 -2.87 -15.09
CA GLY A 439 -9.01 -1.55 -15.67
C GLY A 439 -8.03 -0.63 -14.95
N ASP A 440 -7.95 0.59 -15.46
CA ASP A 440 -7.14 1.66 -14.91
C ASP A 440 -8.03 2.81 -14.40
N PRO A 441 -8.30 2.87 -13.09
CA PRO A 441 -9.07 3.97 -12.51
C PRO A 441 -8.41 5.35 -12.72
N SER A 442 -7.09 5.39 -12.93
CA SER A 442 -6.37 6.64 -13.18
C SER A 442 -6.79 7.25 -14.51
N SER A 443 -6.99 6.43 -15.54
CA SER A 443 -7.46 6.88 -16.85
C SER A 443 -8.89 7.45 -16.79
N ALA A 444 -9.78 6.79 -16.03
CA ALA A 444 -11.13 7.33 -15.81
C ALA A 444 -11.10 8.66 -15.04
N LEU A 445 -10.18 8.78 -14.09
CA LEU A 445 -10.04 10.00 -13.30
C LEU A 445 -9.46 11.15 -14.12
N LEU A 446 -8.61 10.86 -15.11
CA LEU A 446 -8.10 11.89 -16.04
C LEU A 446 -9.24 12.59 -16.79
N GLU A 447 -10.24 11.86 -17.28
CA GLU A 447 -11.40 12.46 -17.94
C GLU A 447 -12.22 13.36 -16.99
N VAL A 448 -12.38 12.94 -15.73
CA VAL A 448 -13.05 13.73 -14.70
C VAL A 448 -12.31 15.02 -14.38
N LEU A 449 -10.98 14.97 -14.37
CA LEU A 449 -10.12 16.06 -13.90
C LEU A 449 -9.62 16.98 -15.01
N ASP A 450 -9.67 16.54 -16.26
CA ASP A 450 -9.25 17.35 -17.40
C ASP A 450 -10.30 18.41 -17.73
N PRO A 451 -9.98 19.71 -17.62
CA PRO A 451 -10.92 20.78 -17.96
C PRO A 451 -11.37 20.80 -19.43
N GLU A 452 -10.64 20.12 -20.33
CA GLU A 452 -11.00 20.00 -21.73
C GLU A 452 -12.00 18.89 -22.00
N GLN A 453 -12.09 17.89 -21.12
CA GLN A 453 -12.95 16.70 -21.28
C GLN A 453 -14.09 16.65 -20.26
N ASN A 454 -13.93 17.22 -19.06
CA ASN A 454 -14.87 17.07 -17.95
C ASN A 454 -16.27 17.68 -18.20
N HIS A 455 -16.42 18.50 -19.24
CA HIS A 455 -17.73 19.04 -19.65
C HIS A 455 -18.65 17.98 -20.28
N ALA A 456 -18.08 16.87 -20.73
CA ALA A 456 -18.78 15.76 -21.39
C ALA A 456 -18.45 14.42 -20.69
N PHE A 457 -18.39 14.41 -19.35
CA PHE A 457 -18.13 13.19 -18.60
C PHE A 457 -19.25 12.17 -18.83
N ASN A 458 -18.89 11.00 -19.35
CA ASN A 458 -19.83 9.94 -19.67
C ASN A 458 -19.78 8.81 -18.62
N ASP A 459 -20.86 8.70 -17.84
CA ASP A 459 -21.06 7.58 -16.91
C ASP A 459 -21.75 6.43 -17.65
N HIS A 460 -21.20 5.23 -17.54
CA HIS A 460 -21.69 4.04 -18.27
C HIS A 460 -23.11 3.60 -17.86
N TYR A 461 -23.57 3.99 -16.67
CA TYR A 461 -24.94 3.73 -16.23
C TYR A 461 -25.92 4.77 -16.78
N LEU A 462 -25.55 6.07 -16.70
CA LEU A 462 -26.40 7.15 -17.19
C LEU A 462 -26.46 7.19 -18.71
N GLU A 463 -25.35 6.85 -19.38
CA GLU A 463 -25.21 6.87 -20.85
C GLU A 463 -25.61 8.23 -21.48
N VAL A 464 -25.44 9.30 -20.72
CA VAL A 464 -25.62 10.70 -21.15
C VAL A 464 -24.50 11.52 -20.55
N ASP A 465 -24.04 12.53 -21.26
CA ASP A 465 -22.99 13.38 -20.81
C ASP A 465 -23.41 14.25 -19.61
N TYR A 466 -22.55 14.30 -18.62
CA TYR A 466 -22.72 15.15 -17.45
C TYR A 466 -21.59 16.15 -17.33
N ASP A 467 -21.93 17.43 -17.28
CA ASP A 467 -20.96 18.51 -17.22
C ASP A 467 -20.43 18.73 -15.79
N LEU A 468 -19.16 18.38 -15.59
CA LEU A 468 -18.42 18.56 -14.34
C LEU A 468 -17.61 19.87 -14.29
N SER A 469 -17.67 20.73 -15.29
CA SER A 469 -16.83 21.93 -15.41
C SER A 469 -17.01 22.96 -14.27
N ASP A 470 -18.15 22.94 -13.57
CA ASP A 470 -18.42 23.81 -12.42
C ASP A 470 -17.99 23.21 -11.06
N VAL A 471 -17.55 21.94 -11.08
CA VAL A 471 -17.09 21.23 -9.88
C VAL A 471 -15.68 21.68 -9.54
N MET A 472 -15.44 22.06 -8.29
CA MET A 472 -14.11 22.34 -7.78
C MET A 472 -13.50 21.06 -7.24
N PHE A 473 -12.57 20.46 -7.96
CA PHE A 473 -11.85 19.29 -7.50
C PHE A 473 -10.66 19.67 -6.63
N VAL A 474 -10.47 18.95 -5.53
CA VAL A 474 -9.30 19.03 -4.64
C VAL A 474 -8.84 17.61 -4.36
N ALA A 475 -7.58 17.30 -4.60
CA ALA A 475 -7.00 15.99 -4.34
C ALA A 475 -6.22 15.99 -3.02
N THR A 476 -6.13 14.84 -2.36
CA THR A 476 -5.20 14.65 -1.24
C THR A 476 -4.37 13.40 -1.47
N SER A 477 -3.13 13.46 -1.01
CA SER A 477 -2.20 12.34 -1.05
C SER A 477 -1.33 12.32 0.20
N ASN A 478 -0.83 11.15 0.59
CA ASN A 478 0.17 11.05 1.65
C ASN A 478 1.60 11.10 1.08
N SER A 479 1.79 10.67 -0.16
CA SER A 479 3.08 10.65 -0.85
C SER A 479 2.97 11.25 -2.26
N LEU A 480 4.09 11.44 -2.93
CA LEU A 480 4.12 11.85 -4.34
C LEU A 480 4.01 10.67 -5.31
N ASN A 481 3.74 9.47 -4.83
CA ASN A 481 3.53 8.29 -5.66
C ASN A 481 2.15 8.33 -6.35
N ILE A 482 1.97 9.33 -7.19
CA ILE A 482 0.76 9.58 -7.99
C ILE A 482 1.12 9.26 -9.44
N PRO A 483 0.24 8.62 -10.23
CA PRO A 483 0.48 8.41 -11.65
C PRO A 483 0.85 9.72 -12.37
N GLY A 484 1.94 9.70 -13.15
CA GLY A 484 2.49 10.89 -13.82
C GLY A 484 1.45 11.74 -14.56
N PRO A 485 0.60 11.16 -15.41
CA PRO A 485 -0.43 11.92 -16.13
C PRO A 485 -1.42 12.68 -15.23
N LEU A 486 -1.72 12.14 -14.03
CA LEU A 486 -2.54 12.85 -13.04
C LEU A 486 -1.76 13.96 -12.36
N LEU A 487 -0.50 13.68 -12.01
CA LEU A 487 0.37 14.65 -11.35
C LEU A 487 0.59 15.91 -12.21
N ASP A 488 0.73 15.75 -13.52
CA ASP A 488 0.89 16.85 -14.48
C ASP A 488 -0.31 17.83 -14.51
N ARG A 489 -1.48 17.38 -14.07
CA ARG A 489 -2.71 18.18 -13.96
C ARG A 489 -2.94 18.77 -12.58
N MET A 490 -2.03 18.50 -11.64
CA MET A 490 -2.17 18.87 -10.25
C MET A 490 -1.18 19.96 -9.85
N GLU A 491 -1.67 20.96 -9.14
CA GLU A 491 -0.83 21.89 -8.39
C GLU A 491 -0.56 21.34 -7.01
N VAL A 492 0.66 20.85 -6.78
CA VAL A 492 1.06 20.20 -5.54
C VAL A 492 1.36 21.22 -4.45
N ILE A 493 0.57 21.20 -3.39
CA ILE A 493 0.83 21.94 -2.16
C ILE A 493 1.31 20.97 -1.09
N ARG A 494 2.57 21.09 -0.68
CA ARG A 494 3.17 20.22 0.33
C ARG A 494 2.84 20.74 1.73
N LEU A 495 2.25 19.84 2.54
CA LEU A 495 2.01 20.05 3.95
C LEU A 495 3.08 19.30 4.74
N SER A 496 3.93 20.00 5.45
CA SER A 496 4.90 19.39 6.37
C SER A 496 4.23 18.98 7.68
N GLY A 497 4.94 18.20 8.48
CA GLY A 497 4.56 17.89 9.85
C GLY A 497 4.55 19.14 10.75
N TYR A 498 3.81 19.07 11.84
CA TYR A 498 3.71 20.14 12.84
C TYR A 498 4.85 20.08 13.86
N THR A 499 5.31 21.26 14.30
CA THR A 499 6.18 21.40 15.47
C THR A 499 5.44 21.06 16.77
N GLU A 500 6.16 20.89 17.86
CA GLU A 500 5.55 20.67 19.19
C GLU A 500 4.61 21.83 19.57
N ASP A 501 5.05 23.07 19.36
CA ASP A 501 4.26 24.26 19.70
C ASP A 501 3.01 24.39 18.83
N GLU A 502 3.12 24.09 17.52
CA GLU A 502 1.96 24.05 16.63
C GLU A 502 0.95 22.97 17.07
N LYS A 503 1.42 21.77 17.44
CA LYS A 503 0.57 20.67 17.94
C LYS A 503 -0.17 21.08 19.22
N ILE A 504 0.52 21.76 20.15
CA ILE A 504 -0.07 22.25 21.38
C ILE A 504 -1.15 23.30 21.07
N ASN A 505 -0.84 24.28 20.22
CA ASN A 505 -1.81 25.29 19.81
C ASN A 505 -3.03 24.69 19.09
N ILE A 506 -2.82 23.75 18.17
CA ILE A 506 -3.89 23.04 17.48
C ILE A 506 -4.74 22.25 18.48
N ALA A 507 -4.11 21.56 19.44
CA ALA A 507 -4.83 20.82 20.45
C ALA A 507 -5.69 21.72 21.32
N MET A 508 -5.13 22.81 21.85
CA MET A 508 -5.82 23.71 22.76
C MET A 508 -6.94 24.51 22.08
N ARG A 509 -6.72 24.95 20.84
CA ARG A 509 -7.71 25.77 20.11
C ARG A 509 -8.84 24.96 19.48
N TYR A 510 -8.54 23.73 19.01
CA TYR A 510 -9.49 22.96 18.17
C TYR A 510 -9.79 21.56 18.71
N LEU A 511 -8.75 20.73 19.03
CA LEU A 511 -8.98 19.32 19.30
C LEU A 511 -9.67 19.09 20.64
N VAL A 512 -9.29 19.83 21.68
CA VAL A 512 -9.86 19.66 23.02
C VAL A 512 -11.36 19.97 23.00
N GLU A 513 -11.76 21.09 22.41
CA GLU A 513 -13.18 21.44 22.33
C GLU A 513 -13.97 20.48 21.43
N LYS A 514 -13.42 20.11 20.29
CA LYS A 514 -14.01 19.10 19.40
C LYS A 514 -14.23 17.78 20.14
N GLN A 515 -13.24 17.31 20.92
CA GLN A 515 -13.36 16.04 21.63
C GLN A 515 -14.27 16.13 22.86
N LYS A 516 -14.37 17.26 23.51
CA LYS A 516 -15.41 17.50 24.54
C LYS A 516 -16.81 17.31 23.93
N GLN A 517 -17.11 18.01 22.84
CA GLN A 517 -18.41 17.93 22.16
C GLN A 517 -18.71 16.49 21.69
N ASN A 518 -17.74 15.83 21.03
CA ASN A 518 -17.91 14.46 20.51
C ASN A 518 -18.14 13.40 21.60
N ASN A 519 -17.66 13.65 22.82
CA ASN A 519 -17.82 12.74 23.97
C ASN A 519 -18.91 13.22 24.96
N GLY A 520 -19.72 14.21 24.58
CA GLY A 520 -20.87 14.69 25.38
C GLY A 520 -20.49 15.42 26.66
N LEU A 521 -19.28 15.96 26.75
CA LEU A 521 -18.86 16.79 27.91
C LEU A 521 -19.31 18.23 27.71
N LYS A 522 -19.85 18.80 28.78
CA LYS A 522 -20.25 20.22 28.82
C LYS A 522 -19.04 21.12 28.97
N THR A 523 -19.24 22.41 28.64
CA THR A 523 -18.21 23.44 28.85
C THR A 523 -17.85 23.52 30.32
N GLY A 524 -16.55 23.36 30.65
CA GLY A 524 -16.06 23.40 32.04
C GLY A 524 -15.87 22.04 32.71
N GLU A 525 -16.53 20.98 32.26
CA GLU A 525 -16.41 19.65 32.86
C GLU A 525 -15.01 19.00 32.70
N LEU A 526 -14.31 19.28 31.60
CA LEU A 526 -12.90 18.88 31.39
C LEU A 526 -12.03 20.13 31.22
N GLN A 527 -11.01 20.25 32.05
CA GLN A 527 -9.95 21.24 31.92
C GLN A 527 -8.63 20.51 31.70
N LEU A 528 -8.10 20.62 30.48
CA LEU A 528 -6.82 20.03 30.10
C LEU A 528 -5.77 21.11 30.07
N SER A 529 -4.69 20.98 30.84
CA SER A 529 -3.61 21.97 30.88
C SER A 529 -2.70 21.85 29.65
N GLU A 530 -2.09 22.95 29.23
CA GLU A 530 -1.09 23.00 28.17
C GLU A 530 0.08 22.05 28.47
N THR A 531 0.54 22.02 29.73
CA THR A 531 1.61 21.12 30.16
C THR A 531 1.24 19.64 30.00
N ALA A 532 -0.03 19.28 30.21
CA ALA A 532 -0.50 17.93 29.94
C ALA A 532 -0.51 17.63 28.44
N VAL A 533 -0.93 18.56 27.60
CA VAL A 533 -0.90 18.40 26.14
C VAL A 533 0.55 18.24 25.66
N ARG A 534 1.47 19.02 26.19
CA ARG A 534 2.91 18.92 25.91
C ARG A 534 3.45 17.53 26.26
N ASP A 535 3.09 17.01 27.44
CA ASP A 535 3.48 15.66 27.85
C ASP A 535 2.83 14.58 26.97
N ILE A 536 1.60 14.76 26.49
CA ILE A 536 0.97 13.85 25.53
C ILE A 536 1.79 13.81 24.23
N VAL A 537 2.15 14.97 23.69
CA VAL A 537 2.95 15.07 22.47
C VAL A 537 4.29 14.38 22.64
N ARG A 538 4.96 14.55 23.78
CA ARG A 538 6.31 14.04 24.04
C ARG A 538 6.37 12.55 24.36
N TYR A 539 5.41 12.06 25.15
CA TYR A 539 5.51 10.75 25.77
C TYR A 539 4.46 9.72 25.32
N TYR A 540 3.38 10.18 24.66
CA TYR A 540 2.30 9.28 24.25
C TYR A 540 2.05 9.27 22.75
N THR A 541 2.64 10.21 21.99
CA THR A 541 2.48 10.27 20.54
C THR A 541 3.82 10.36 19.80
N ARG A 542 3.90 9.75 18.61
CA ARG A 542 5.04 9.83 17.70
C ARG A 542 4.48 9.91 16.28
N GLU A 543 4.22 11.12 15.83
CA GLU A 543 3.58 11.38 14.54
C GLU A 543 3.95 12.77 13.99
N ALA A 544 3.90 12.94 12.68
CA ALA A 544 4.07 14.23 12.03
C ALA A 544 2.86 15.14 12.23
N GLY A 545 1.66 14.60 12.16
CA GLY A 545 0.39 15.30 12.34
C GLY A 545 -0.11 15.32 13.78
N VAL A 546 -1.44 15.37 13.94
CA VAL A 546 -2.13 15.43 15.23
C VAL A 546 -3.19 14.34 15.43
N ARG A 547 -3.17 13.28 14.60
CA ARG A 547 -4.22 12.23 14.64
C ARG A 547 -4.14 11.35 15.89
N SER A 548 -2.94 10.98 16.31
CA SER A 548 -2.73 10.22 17.54
C SER A 548 -2.96 11.11 18.77
N LEU A 549 -2.53 12.37 18.71
CA LEU A 549 -2.82 13.38 19.75
C LEU A 549 -4.33 13.53 19.95
N GLU A 550 -5.11 13.64 18.87
CA GLU A 550 -6.57 13.69 18.93
C GLU A 550 -7.16 12.43 19.58
N ARG A 551 -6.62 11.23 19.27
CA ARG A 551 -7.05 9.96 19.88
C ARG A 551 -6.79 9.91 21.39
N GLU A 552 -5.62 10.37 21.82
CA GLU A 552 -5.29 10.41 23.26
C GLU A 552 -6.14 11.43 24.00
N ILE A 553 -6.42 12.60 23.43
CA ILE A 553 -7.36 13.58 23.99
C ILE A 553 -8.78 12.97 24.07
N ALA A 554 -9.23 12.26 23.04
CA ALA A 554 -10.51 11.55 23.05
C ALA A 554 -10.58 10.48 24.15
N LYS A 555 -9.47 9.75 24.39
CA LYS A 555 -9.36 8.76 25.46
C LYS A 555 -9.48 9.39 26.84
N ILE A 556 -8.84 10.54 27.05
CA ILE A 556 -9.00 11.34 28.29
C ILE A 556 -10.45 11.77 28.43
N SER A 557 -11.05 12.34 27.38
CA SER A 557 -12.44 12.82 27.42
C SER A 557 -13.42 11.73 27.78
N ARG A 558 -13.28 10.52 27.19
CA ARG A 558 -14.13 9.35 27.54
C ARG A 558 -13.97 8.93 29.00
N LYS A 559 -12.75 8.90 29.52
CA LYS A 559 -12.51 8.52 30.92
C LYS A 559 -13.06 9.56 31.89
N VAL A 560 -12.95 10.85 31.55
CA VAL A 560 -13.53 11.94 32.33
C VAL A 560 -15.05 11.87 32.30
N ALA A 561 -15.68 11.64 31.16
CA ALA A 561 -17.13 11.46 31.05
C ALA A 561 -17.62 10.31 31.95
N ARG A 562 -16.88 9.16 31.93
CA ARG A 562 -17.17 8.04 32.83
C ARG A 562 -17.01 8.43 34.30
N GLU A 563 -15.97 9.15 34.68
CA GLU A 563 -15.67 9.57 36.04
C GLU A 563 -16.77 10.51 36.59
N LEU A 564 -17.26 11.45 35.80
CA LEU A 564 -18.35 12.37 36.15
C LEU A 564 -19.68 11.61 36.31
N LEU A 565 -19.96 10.64 35.45
CA LEU A 565 -21.18 9.83 35.55
C LEU A 565 -21.21 8.93 36.78
N LEU A 566 -20.06 8.36 37.16
CA LEU A 566 -19.92 7.51 38.34
C LEU A 566 -19.92 8.31 39.65
N ASN A 567 -19.46 9.56 39.63
CA ASN A 567 -19.27 10.40 40.81
C ASN A 567 -20.08 11.71 40.68
N LYS A 568 -21.37 11.61 40.90
CA LYS A 568 -22.34 12.71 40.74
C LYS A 568 -22.01 14.00 41.56
N LYS A 569 -21.09 13.90 42.53
CA LYS A 569 -20.65 15.09 43.32
C LYS A 569 -19.55 15.87 42.65
N ARG A 570 -18.98 15.37 41.56
CA ARG A 570 -17.86 15.99 40.87
C ARG A 570 -18.38 16.73 39.63
N GLU A 571 -18.25 18.01 39.60
CA GLU A 571 -18.77 18.86 38.50
C GLU A 571 -17.71 19.10 37.42
N HIS A 572 -16.42 18.96 37.75
CA HIS A 572 -15.31 19.20 36.82
C HIS A 572 -14.10 18.31 37.11
N VAL A 573 -13.29 18.08 36.13
CA VAL A 573 -12.04 17.31 36.19
C VAL A 573 -10.92 18.09 35.53
N ALA A 574 -9.87 18.40 36.31
CA ALA A 574 -8.66 19.02 35.82
C ALA A 574 -7.62 17.95 35.54
N VAL A 575 -7.13 17.88 34.29
CA VAL A 575 -6.07 16.99 33.85
C VAL A 575 -4.80 17.78 33.60
N SER A 576 -3.76 17.44 34.33
CA SER A 576 -2.43 18.08 34.30
C SER A 576 -1.35 17.01 34.05
N ALA A 577 -0.12 17.42 33.81
CA ALA A 577 1.03 16.52 33.67
C ALA A 577 1.17 15.55 34.86
N LYS A 578 0.78 15.96 36.07
CA LYS A 578 0.93 15.14 37.30
C LYS A 578 -0.05 13.97 37.41
N ASN A 579 -1.20 14.05 36.76
CA ASN A 579 -2.24 13.03 36.84
C ASN A 579 -2.55 12.37 35.49
N LEU A 580 -1.74 12.66 34.48
CA LEU A 580 -1.93 12.18 33.12
C LEU A 580 -1.86 10.65 33.03
N ASP A 581 -0.98 10.03 33.82
CA ASP A 581 -0.81 8.57 33.87
C ASP A 581 -2.11 7.83 34.29
N LYS A 582 -2.97 8.46 35.10
CA LYS A 582 -4.28 7.91 35.47
C LYS A 582 -5.18 7.70 34.24
N TYR A 583 -5.06 8.61 33.26
CA TYR A 583 -5.92 8.59 32.06
C TYR A 583 -5.29 7.83 30.90
N LEU A 584 -3.99 7.97 30.67
CA LEU A 584 -3.30 7.40 29.51
C LEU A 584 -2.52 6.12 29.82
N GLY A 585 -2.12 5.92 31.08
CA GLY A 585 -1.28 4.81 31.50
C GLY A 585 0.20 5.17 31.44
N VAL A 586 1.06 4.15 31.34
CA VAL A 586 2.52 4.34 31.28
C VAL A 586 2.93 5.10 30.01
N ARG A 587 3.99 5.88 30.12
CA ARG A 587 4.59 6.60 28.99
C ARG A 587 5.08 5.61 27.93
N HIS A 588 4.72 5.82 26.70
CA HIS A 588 5.08 4.94 25.57
C HIS A 588 6.44 5.29 24.97
N PHE A 589 6.80 6.57 25.00
CA PHE A 589 8.02 7.07 24.37
C PHE A 589 8.90 7.78 25.40
N ARG A 590 10.20 7.74 25.14
CA ARG A 590 11.17 8.55 25.90
C ARG A 590 11.45 9.82 25.09
N TYR A 591 11.37 10.96 25.74
CA TYR A 591 11.72 12.27 25.16
C TYR A 591 13.16 12.61 25.50
N GLY A 592 13.90 13.18 24.56
CA GLY A 592 15.29 13.57 24.80
C GLY A 592 16.25 12.38 24.76
N MET A 593 16.16 11.55 23.72
CA MET A 593 17.04 10.38 23.55
C MET A 593 18.44 10.70 23.00
N ALA A 594 18.85 11.98 22.96
CA ALA A 594 20.26 12.29 22.80
C ALA A 594 21.01 11.65 23.98
N GLU A 595 22.00 10.84 23.67
CA GLU A 595 22.77 10.19 24.71
C GLU A 595 23.39 11.21 25.65
N GLN A 596 23.52 10.81 26.91
CA GLN A 596 24.02 11.75 27.94
C GLN A 596 25.57 11.82 27.96
N SER A 597 26.26 10.96 27.23
CA SER A 597 27.73 10.88 27.19
C SER A 597 28.24 10.64 25.76
N ASN A 598 29.38 11.26 25.48
CA ASN A 598 30.11 11.02 24.24
C ASN A 598 30.59 9.57 24.16
N GLN A 599 30.41 8.90 23.04
CA GLN A 599 30.71 7.47 22.85
C GLN A 599 31.58 7.24 21.63
N VAL A 600 32.47 6.24 21.74
CA VAL A 600 33.29 5.78 20.62
C VAL A 600 32.45 4.90 19.70
N GLY A 601 32.46 5.17 18.41
CA GLY A 601 31.78 4.34 17.41
C GLY A 601 30.27 4.53 17.34
N GLN A 602 29.69 5.48 18.06
CA GLN A 602 28.27 5.75 18.05
C GLN A 602 27.97 7.18 17.58
N VAL A 603 27.06 7.29 16.60
CA VAL A 603 26.68 8.55 15.95
C VAL A 603 25.17 8.69 15.93
N THR A 604 24.68 9.88 16.18
CA THR A 604 23.27 10.23 15.98
C THR A 604 23.07 10.75 14.56
N GLY A 605 22.43 9.96 13.73
CA GLY A 605 21.94 10.35 12.42
C GLY A 605 20.51 10.91 12.46
N LEU A 606 20.04 11.45 11.36
CA LEU A 606 18.69 11.96 11.17
C LEU A 606 18.02 11.24 10.00
N ALA A 607 16.92 10.55 10.29
CA ALA A 607 16.10 9.86 9.29
C ALA A 607 14.79 10.61 9.04
N TRP A 608 14.28 10.48 7.83
CA TRP A 608 12.92 10.87 7.46
C TRP A 608 12.05 9.63 7.34
N THR A 609 10.85 9.67 7.87
CA THR A 609 9.86 8.61 7.78
C THR A 609 8.50 9.20 7.40
N GLU A 610 7.56 8.37 6.97
CA GLU A 610 6.18 8.80 6.67
C GLU A 610 5.47 9.47 7.87
N VAL A 611 5.92 9.19 9.08
CA VAL A 611 5.38 9.78 10.32
C VAL A 611 6.16 11.00 10.80
N GLY A 612 7.19 11.41 10.07
CA GLY A 612 8.03 12.58 10.35
C GLY A 612 9.49 12.22 10.49
N GLY A 613 10.30 13.17 11.01
CA GLY A 613 11.72 12.93 11.26
C GLY A 613 11.97 12.14 12.55
N GLU A 614 13.03 11.35 12.56
CA GLU A 614 13.47 10.52 13.70
C GLU A 614 14.98 10.61 13.92
N LEU A 615 15.41 10.42 15.17
CA LEU A 615 16.81 10.20 15.47
C LEU A 615 17.18 8.76 15.13
N LEU A 616 18.31 8.58 14.46
CA LEU A 616 18.83 7.29 14.05
C LEU A 616 20.18 7.05 14.74
N THR A 617 20.25 6.08 15.62
CA THR A 617 21.52 5.67 16.18
C THR A 617 22.27 4.80 15.18
N ILE A 618 23.54 5.12 14.94
CA ILE A 618 24.46 4.37 14.09
C ILE A 618 25.61 3.92 14.97
N GLU A 619 25.82 2.62 15.07
CA GLU A 619 26.85 2.00 15.89
C GLU A 619 27.86 1.30 15.00
N SER A 620 29.15 1.48 15.29
CA SER A 620 30.24 0.78 14.64
C SER A 620 31.11 0.12 15.68
N ALA A 621 31.42 -1.16 15.49
CA ALA A 621 32.33 -1.94 16.32
C ALA A 621 33.48 -2.48 15.48
N LEU A 622 34.68 -2.48 16.08
CA LEU A 622 35.87 -3.02 15.49
C LEU A 622 36.21 -4.34 16.18
N LEU A 623 36.37 -5.39 15.40
CA LEU A 623 36.65 -6.74 15.87
C LEU A 623 37.98 -7.23 15.26
N PRO A 624 38.78 -8.06 15.95
CA PRO A 624 39.88 -8.75 15.32
C PRO A 624 39.40 -9.61 14.15
N GLY A 625 40.01 -9.45 12.97
CA GLY A 625 39.51 -10.17 11.80
C GLY A 625 40.38 -9.97 10.56
N LYS A 626 39.81 -10.21 9.38
CA LYS A 626 40.50 -10.19 8.09
C LYS A 626 39.85 -9.19 7.08
N GLY A 627 39.18 -8.16 7.58
CA GLY A 627 38.57 -7.13 6.75
C GLY A 627 37.12 -7.38 6.36
N LYS A 628 36.39 -8.25 7.07
CA LYS A 628 34.97 -8.48 6.80
C LYS A 628 34.16 -7.31 7.28
N LEU A 629 33.28 -6.80 6.38
CA LEU A 629 32.26 -5.81 6.74
C LEU A 629 30.94 -6.51 7.00
N THR A 630 30.47 -6.47 8.24
CA THR A 630 29.17 -7.01 8.65
C THR A 630 28.19 -5.87 8.85
N ILE A 631 27.02 -5.95 8.24
CA ILE A 631 25.98 -4.91 8.32
C ILE A 631 24.72 -5.54 8.91
N THR A 632 24.15 -4.89 9.93
CA THR A 632 22.90 -5.35 10.57
C THR A 632 21.96 -4.17 10.84
N GLY A 633 20.63 -4.43 10.95
CA GLY A 633 19.62 -3.40 11.20
C GLY A 633 18.54 -3.30 10.11
N LYS A 634 18.44 -4.31 9.23
CA LYS A 634 17.45 -4.37 8.14
C LYS A 634 17.58 -3.19 7.17
N LEU A 635 18.79 -2.95 6.70
CA LEU A 635 19.15 -1.85 5.82
C LEU A 635 18.89 -2.24 4.35
N GLY A 636 18.26 -1.34 3.59
CA GLY A 636 18.06 -1.48 2.15
C GLY A 636 19.35 -1.30 1.34
N ASP A 637 19.27 -1.57 0.05
CA ASP A 637 20.44 -1.63 -0.85
C ASP A 637 21.17 -0.29 -0.94
N VAL A 638 20.43 0.83 -1.05
CA VAL A 638 21.03 2.18 -1.13
C VAL A 638 21.83 2.52 0.14
N MET A 639 21.33 2.11 1.28
CA MET A 639 22.03 2.33 2.55
C MET A 639 23.28 1.46 2.68
N GLN A 640 23.25 0.22 2.17
CA GLN A 640 24.40 -0.67 2.11
C GLN A 640 25.50 -0.14 1.17
N GLU A 641 25.12 0.39 0.01
CA GLU A 641 26.03 1.07 -0.92
C GLU A 641 26.69 2.30 -0.25
N SER A 642 25.91 3.08 0.49
CA SER A 642 26.42 4.25 1.24
C SER A 642 27.47 3.85 2.29
N ILE A 643 27.30 2.69 2.95
CA ILE A 643 28.29 2.13 3.88
C ILE A 643 29.58 1.76 3.15
N GLN A 644 29.51 1.17 1.97
CA GLN A 644 30.68 0.83 1.15
C GLN A 644 31.43 2.09 0.68
N ALA A 645 30.68 3.13 0.28
CA ALA A 645 31.24 4.42 -0.08
C ALA A 645 31.96 5.05 1.13
N ALA A 646 31.33 5.05 2.32
CA ALA A 646 31.93 5.54 3.54
C ALA A 646 33.23 4.80 3.90
N MET A 647 33.25 3.46 3.80
CA MET A 647 34.46 2.66 4.01
C MET A 647 35.57 3.04 3.02
N SER A 648 35.24 3.27 1.76
CA SER A 648 36.20 3.71 0.74
C SER A 648 36.81 5.08 1.07
N VAL A 649 35.98 6.01 1.57
CA VAL A 649 36.47 7.34 2.03
C VAL A 649 37.39 7.22 3.22
N VAL A 650 37.07 6.38 4.21
CA VAL A 650 37.94 6.14 5.37
C VAL A 650 39.29 5.57 4.93
N ARG A 651 39.29 4.58 4.03
CA ARG A 651 40.51 3.95 3.50
C ARG A 651 41.36 4.96 2.73
N SER A 652 40.77 5.79 1.90
CA SER A 652 41.53 6.80 1.11
C SER A 652 42.14 7.90 1.99
N ARG A 653 41.64 8.12 3.21
CA ARG A 653 42.08 9.11 4.18
C ARG A 653 42.82 8.53 5.40
N ALA A 654 43.12 7.24 5.38
CA ALA A 654 43.61 6.53 6.56
C ALA A 654 44.82 7.26 7.21
N LEU A 655 45.88 7.58 6.48
CA LEU A 655 47.05 8.26 6.99
C LEU A 655 46.76 9.63 7.59
N SER A 656 45.95 10.45 6.91
CA SER A 656 45.57 11.77 7.39
C SER A 656 44.70 11.71 8.65
N LEU A 657 43.95 10.61 8.84
CA LEU A 657 43.15 10.35 10.02
C LEU A 657 43.90 9.57 11.14
N GLY A 658 45.18 9.36 10.98
CA GLY A 658 45.98 8.64 11.99
C GLY A 658 45.68 7.15 12.05
N ILE A 659 45.18 6.58 10.97
CA ILE A 659 44.75 5.17 10.85
C ILE A 659 45.84 4.43 10.03
N PRO A 660 46.36 3.27 10.45
CA PRO A 660 47.25 2.45 9.64
C PRO A 660 46.60 2.02 8.33
N GLU A 661 47.35 2.04 7.22
CA GLU A 661 46.81 1.67 5.89
C GLU A 661 46.32 0.23 5.81
N ASP A 662 46.84 -0.66 6.64
CA ASP A 662 46.48 -2.09 6.64
C ASP A 662 45.33 -2.44 7.62
N PHE A 663 44.65 -1.44 8.21
CA PHE A 663 43.62 -1.65 9.20
C PHE A 663 42.52 -2.57 8.69
N TYR A 664 42.19 -2.46 7.41
CA TYR A 664 41.15 -3.27 6.77
C TYR A 664 41.51 -4.75 6.57
N GLN A 665 42.78 -5.12 6.75
CA GLN A 665 43.26 -6.51 6.69
C GLN A 665 43.34 -7.15 8.08
N LYS A 666 43.35 -6.34 9.14
CA LYS A 666 43.57 -6.78 10.53
C LYS A 666 42.30 -6.75 11.38
N HIS A 667 41.27 -6.06 10.90
CA HIS A 667 40.04 -5.86 11.67
C HIS A 667 38.79 -6.09 10.82
N ASP A 668 37.83 -6.74 11.40
CA ASP A 668 36.45 -6.82 10.87
C ASP A 668 35.62 -5.66 11.41
N PHE A 669 34.75 -5.13 10.57
CA PHE A 669 33.83 -4.06 10.93
C PHE A 669 32.43 -4.62 11.10
N HIS A 670 31.77 -4.25 12.19
CA HIS A 670 30.35 -4.50 12.37
C HIS A 670 29.63 -3.15 12.51
N LEU A 671 28.86 -2.81 11.52
CA LEU A 671 28.02 -1.60 11.53
C LEU A 671 26.58 -2.04 11.81
N HIS A 672 26.00 -1.45 12.84
CA HIS A 672 24.64 -1.75 13.30
C HIS A 672 23.80 -0.49 13.37
N VAL A 673 22.58 -0.60 12.87
CA VAL A 673 21.56 0.46 13.04
C VAL A 673 20.38 -0.16 13.79
N PRO A 674 20.21 0.14 15.08
CA PRO A 674 19.17 -0.43 15.94
C PRO A 674 17.74 -0.28 15.37
N GLU A 675 16.77 -0.91 16.01
CA GLU A 675 15.35 -0.96 15.58
C GLU A 675 15.13 -1.75 14.27
N GLY A 676 15.65 -2.97 14.19
CA GLY A 676 15.53 -3.87 13.02
C GLY A 676 14.09 -4.25 12.61
N ALA A 677 13.07 -3.91 13.41
CA ALA A 677 11.67 -4.10 13.05
C ALA A 677 11.22 -3.17 11.92
N THR A 678 11.86 -1.99 11.76
CA THR A 678 11.55 -1.01 10.73
C THR A 678 12.62 -1.06 9.65
N PRO A 679 12.27 -1.38 8.38
CA PRO A 679 13.21 -1.28 7.26
C PRO A 679 13.71 0.15 7.11
N LYS A 680 15.01 0.31 6.84
CA LYS A 680 15.66 1.60 6.65
C LYS A 680 16.39 1.59 5.32
N ASP A 681 16.17 2.62 4.50
CA ASP A 681 16.88 2.79 3.24
C ASP A 681 17.10 4.26 2.94
N GLY A 682 18.15 4.53 2.15
CA GLY A 682 18.49 5.88 1.68
C GLY A 682 19.94 6.28 1.94
N PRO A 683 20.48 7.20 1.12
CA PRO A 683 21.91 7.56 1.15
C PRO A 683 22.26 8.56 2.28
N SER A 684 21.25 9.17 2.93
CA SER A 684 21.44 10.33 3.81
C SER A 684 22.14 10.05 5.16
N ALA A 685 22.47 8.80 5.46
CA ALA A 685 23.23 8.40 6.64
C ALA A 685 24.76 8.26 6.39
N GLY A 686 25.21 8.48 5.14
CA GLY A 686 26.60 8.22 4.73
C GLY A 686 27.65 8.92 5.57
N ILE A 687 27.46 10.22 5.85
CA ILE A 687 28.42 10.96 6.70
C ILE A 687 28.45 10.43 8.14
N GLY A 688 27.28 10.01 8.67
CA GLY A 688 27.18 9.41 10.00
C GLY A 688 27.91 8.06 10.08
N MET A 689 27.76 7.23 9.05
CA MET A 689 28.46 5.94 8.95
C MET A 689 29.95 6.12 8.85
N CYS A 690 30.42 7.07 8.03
CA CYS A 690 31.84 7.42 7.93
C CYS A 690 32.39 7.91 9.28
N THR A 691 31.68 8.81 9.97
CA THR A 691 32.08 9.33 11.27
C THR A 691 32.14 8.22 12.33
N ALA A 692 31.18 7.28 12.35
CA ALA A 692 31.18 6.15 13.27
C ALA A 692 32.39 5.22 13.04
N MET A 693 32.74 4.95 11.78
CA MET A 693 33.94 4.17 11.42
C MET A 693 35.23 4.86 11.85
N VAL A 694 35.35 6.17 11.56
CA VAL A 694 36.52 6.95 11.96
C VAL A 694 36.66 6.97 13.50
N SER A 695 35.56 7.18 14.20
CA SER A 695 35.54 7.20 15.67
C SER A 695 36.06 5.88 16.27
N VAL A 696 35.56 4.74 15.77
CA VAL A 696 36.00 3.42 16.32
C VAL A 696 37.44 3.08 15.98
N LEU A 697 37.94 3.52 14.80
CA LEU A 697 39.32 3.29 14.38
C LEU A 697 40.33 4.14 15.14
N THR A 698 39.94 5.38 15.47
CA THR A 698 40.81 6.33 16.16
C THR A 698 40.66 6.29 17.70
N GLY A 699 39.58 5.61 18.19
CA GLY A 699 39.24 5.60 19.61
C GLY A 699 38.77 6.97 20.13
N ILE A 700 38.42 7.91 19.24
CA ILE A 700 37.97 9.27 19.62
C ILE A 700 36.44 9.26 19.71
N PRO A 701 35.90 9.68 20.87
CA PRO A 701 34.44 9.72 21.05
C PRO A 701 33.75 10.72 20.10
N VAL A 702 32.54 10.40 19.68
CA VAL A 702 31.64 11.31 18.98
C VAL A 702 30.84 12.10 20.00
N ARG A 703 30.62 13.36 19.74
CA ARG A 703 29.83 14.26 20.60
C ARG A 703 28.36 13.85 20.61
N ALA A 704 27.85 13.59 21.80
CA ALA A 704 26.45 13.18 22.02
C ALA A 704 25.42 14.28 21.68
N ASP A 705 25.82 15.54 21.73
CA ASP A 705 24.96 16.69 21.41
C ASP A 705 24.94 17.06 19.92
N VAL A 706 25.63 16.26 19.07
CA VAL A 706 25.71 16.44 17.62
C VAL A 706 24.88 15.40 16.89
N ALA A 707 24.05 15.82 15.95
CA ALA A 707 23.41 14.93 14.99
C ALA A 707 23.80 15.34 13.57
N MET A 708 23.71 14.40 12.63
CA MET A 708 24.14 14.67 11.26
C MET A 708 23.27 13.96 10.24
N THR A 709 23.24 14.55 9.03
CA THR A 709 22.61 13.95 7.86
C THR A 709 23.31 14.42 6.60
N GLY A 710 23.57 13.53 5.67
CA GLY A 710 24.23 13.83 4.41
C GLY A 710 24.61 12.57 3.66
N GLU A 711 24.51 12.58 2.35
CA GLU A 711 25.08 11.57 1.48
C GLU A 711 26.57 11.82 1.32
N ILE A 712 27.37 10.77 1.17
CA ILE A 712 28.82 10.87 1.02
C ILE A 712 29.25 10.33 -0.32
N THR A 713 30.09 11.10 -1.03
CA THR A 713 30.74 10.65 -2.27
C THR A 713 32.08 9.96 -1.94
N LEU A 714 32.65 9.23 -2.90
CA LEU A 714 33.98 8.60 -2.76
C LEU A 714 35.10 9.61 -2.53
N ARG A 715 34.86 10.89 -2.87
CA ARG A 715 35.78 12.00 -2.62
C ARG A 715 35.64 12.63 -1.23
N GLY A 716 34.62 12.20 -0.47
CA GLY A 716 34.23 12.76 0.83
C GLY A 716 33.46 14.08 0.75
N GLU A 717 32.88 14.40 -0.40
CA GLU A 717 31.95 15.52 -0.54
C GLU A 717 30.58 15.12 0.02
N VAL A 718 29.94 16.06 0.70
CA VAL A 718 28.63 15.86 1.35
C VAL A 718 27.54 16.38 0.43
N LEU A 719 26.72 15.47 -0.10
CA LEU A 719 25.65 15.79 -1.04
C LEU A 719 24.32 16.10 -0.34
N PRO A 720 23.45 16.89 -1.02
CA PRO A 720 22.16 17.31 -0.47
C PRO A 720 21.21 16.15 -0.24
N ILE A 721 20.31 16.34 0.73
CA ILE A 721 19.33 15.34 1.15
C ILE A 721 17.89 15.92 1.14
N GLY A 722 16.91 15.04 1.12
CA GLY A 722 15.50 15.39 1.28
C GLY A 722 15.00 15.37 2.73
N GLY A 723 13.86 16.03 2.97
CA GLY A 723 13.19 16.00 4.27
C GLY A 723 13.93 16.73 5.39
N LEU A 724 14.70 17.79 5.07
CA LEU A 724 15.51 18.52 6.04
C LEU A 724 14.69 19.09 7.19
N LYS A 725 13.53 19.66 6.89
CA LYS A 725 12.64 20.25 7.92
C LYS A 725 12.25 19.23 8.98
N GLU A 726 11.79 18.07 8.57
CA GLU A 726 11.37 16.99 9.47
C GLU A 726 12.56 16.46 10.28
N LYS A 727 13.73 16.34 9.68
CA LYS A 727 14.96 15.90 10.33
C LYS A 727 15.40 16.88 11.41
N LEU A 728 15.37 18.18 11.14
CA LEU A 728 15.71 19.22 12.12
C LEU A 728 14.69 19.31 13.25
N LEU A 729 13.41 19.13 12.97
CA LEU A 729 12.38 19.01 14.00
C LEU A 729 12.62 17.79 14.91
N ALA A 730 13.11 16.67 14.35
CA ALA A 730 13.46 15.50 15.15
C ALA A 730 14.68 15.75 16.03
N ALA A 731 15.71 16.41 15.51
CA ALA A 731 16.90 16.82 16.26
C ALA A 731 16.51 17.71 17.44
N HIS A 732 15.70 18.73 17.22
CA HIS A 732 15.20 19.61 18.26
C HIS A 732 14.39 18.85 19.33
N ARG A 733 13.46 17.98 18.93
CA ARG A 733 12.71 17.11 19.85
C ARG A 733 13.59 16.17 20.65
N GLY A 734 14.67 15.67 20.04
CA GLY A 734 15.64 14.78 20.66
C GLY A 734 16.59 15.47 21.64
N GLY A 735 16.58 16.80 21.72
CA GLY A 735 17.47 17.58 22.59
C GLY A 735 18.87 17.76 22.03
N ILE A 736 19.08 17.54 20.74
CA ILE A 736 20.32 17.81 20.02
C ILE A 736 20.58 19.32 20.02
N LYS A 737 21.85 19.71 20.15
CA LYS A 737 22.26 21.14 20.12
C LYS A 737 22.84 21.53 18.77
N THR A 738 23.69 20.69 18.20
CA THR A 738 24.38 20.97 16.93
C THR A 738 23.92 19.99 15.87
N VAL A 739 23.55 20.49 14.69
CA VAL A 739 23.16 19.65 13.56
C VAL A 739 24.03 19.95 12.35
N ILE A 740 24.65 18.90 11.82
CA ILE A 740 25.45 18.97 10.60
C ILE A 740 24.55 18.61 9.40
N ILE A 741 24.51 19.49 8.42
CA ILE A 741 23.75 19.34 7.17
C ILE A 741 24.66 19.57 5.97
N PRO A 742 24.30 19.10 4.76
CA PRO A 742 25.00 19.45 3.54
C PRO A 742 24.92 20.96 3.25
N GLU A 743 25.99 21.55 2.72
CA GLU A 743 26.05 22.99 2.35
C GLU A 743 24.93 23.38 1.40
N GLU A 744 24.61 22.54 0.42
CA GLU A 744 23.55 22.82 -0.56
C GLU A 744 22.14 22.87 0.04
N ASN A 745 21.91 22.24 1.19
CA ASN A 745 20.65 22.32 1.90
C ASN A 745 20.49 23.61 2.73
N ARG A 746 21.45 24.50 2.72
CA ARG A 746 21.33 25.82 3.36
C ARG A 746 20.13 26.61 2.86
N LYS A 747 19.77 26.47 1.60
CA LYS A 747 18.57 27.07 0.99
C LYS A 747 17.27 26.61 1.65
N ASP A 748 17.22 25.37 2.13
CA ASP A 748 16.01 24.78 2.71
C ASP A 748 15.74 25.27 4.15
N LEU A 749 16.72 25.94 4.78
CA LEU A 749 16.57 26.52 6.11
C LEU A 749 15.51 27.62 6.17
N VAL A 750 15.21 28.26 5.05
CA VAL A 750 14.15 29.29 4.93
C VAL A 750 12.76 28.70 5.28
N GLU A 751 12.58 27.40 5.15
CA GLU A 751 11.32 26.72 5.46
C GLU A 751 11.16 26.39 6.95
N LEU A 752 12.22 26.54 7.74
CA LEU A 752 12.15 26.26 9.16
C LEU A 752 11.50 27.41 9.94
N PRO A 753 10.69 27.09 10.95
CA PRO A 753 10.24 28.09 11.93
C PRO A 753 11.42 28.75 12.64
N LYS A 754 11.33 30.06 12.87
CA LYS A 754 12.41 30.86 13.48
C LYS A 754 12.85 30.33 14.85
N ASN A 755 11.91 29.90 15.68
CA ASN A 755 12.19 29.33 17.01
C ASN A 755 13.08 28.08 16.93
N ILE A 756 12.96 27.27 15.89
CA ILE A 756 13.80 26.08 15.66
C ILE A 756 15.18 26.51 15.16
N GLN A 757 15.23 27.48 14.24
CA GLN A 757 16.51 28.00 13.75
C GLN A 757 17.36 28.62 14.87
N GLU A 758 16.75 29.28 15.82
CA GLU A 758 17.41 29.92 16.98
C GLU A 758 17.82 28.89 18.05
N SER A 759 17.14 27.75 18.12
CA SER A 759 17.38 26.72 19.13
C SER A 759 18.43 25.68 18.75
N LEU A 760 18.78 25.57 17.47
CA LEU A 760 19.76 24.62 16.94
C LEU A 760 20.96 25.36 16.34
N ASP A 761 22.16 24.90 16.68
CA ASP A 761 23.39 25.33 16.00
C ASP A 761 23.55 24.51 14.70
N ILE A 762 23.05 25.03 13.60
CA ILE A 762 23.04 24.34 12.30
C ILE A 762 24.33 24.64 11.56
N LYS A 763 25.09 23.58 11.21
CA LYS A 763 26.36 23.65 10.48
C LYS A 763 26.22 23.10 9.07
N PRO A 764 26.06 23.96 8.04
CA PRO A 764 26.14 23.56 6.64
C PRO A 764 27.62 23.27 6.29
N LEU A 765 27.91 22.02 5.90
CA LEU A 765 29.29 21.59 5.61
C LEU A 765 29.35 20.87 4.25
N ARG A 766 30.47 21.02 3.56
CA ARG A 766 30.66 20.47 2.22
C ARG A 766 31.53 19.21 2.21
N TRP A 767 32.47 19.09 3.16
CA TRP A 767 33.47 18.01 3.17
C TRP A 767 33.40 17.20 4.45
N ILE A 768 33.67 15.90 4.35
CA ILE A 768 33.67 14.99 5.50
C ILE A 768 34.71 15.39 6.56
N ASP A 769 35.82 15.97 6.16
CA ASP A 769 36.84 16.40 7.11
C ASP A 769 36.30 17.51 8.04
N GLN A 770 35.47 18.41 7.51
CA GLN A 770 34.78 19.43 8.31
C GLN A 770 33.72 18.82 9.23
N VAL A 771 33.05 17.73 8.75
CA VAL A 771 32.07 16.98 9.57
C VAL A 771 32.77 16.33 10.77
N LEU A 772 33.91 15.70 10.55
CA LEU A 772 34.72 15.07 11.60
C LEU A 772 35.21 16.06 12.66
N ASP A 773 35.63 17.27 12.24
CA ASP A 773 36.08 18.34 13.12
C ASP A 773 34.99 18.82 14.08
N VAL A 774 33.74 18.86 13.63
CA VAL A 774 32.59 19.25 14.47
C VAL A 774 32.08 18.09 15.31
N ALA A 775 32.06 16.86 14.75
CA ALA A 775 31.41 15.71 15.34
C ALA A 775 32.27 14.97 16.39
N LEU A 776 33.59 14.94 16.19
CA LEU A 776 34.49 14.29 17.12
C LEU A 776 34.89 15.25 18.25
N GLU A 777 35.23 14.72 19.43
CA GLU A 777 35.76 15.53 20.54
C GLU A 777 37.10 16.24 20.18
N ARG A 778 37.87 15.64 19.29
CA ARG A 778 39.11 16.16 18.75
C ARG A 778 39.40 15.51 17.41
N MET A 779 40.09 16.24 16.53
CA MET A 779 40.60 15.66 15.28
C MET A 779 41.73 14.63 15.55
N PRO A 780 41.73 13.51 14.79
CA PRO A 780 42.83 12.56 14.79
C PRO A 780 44.14 13.24 14.35
N LYS A 781 45.27 12.78 14.90
CA LYS A 781 46.59 13.25 14.46
C LYS A 781 47.05 12.40 13.29
N PRO A 782 47.43 13.00 12.16
CA PRO A 782 47.95 12.26 11.02
C PRO A 782 49.14 11.38 11.37
N LEU A 783 49.23 10.18 10.79
CA LEU A 783 50.45 9.37 10.83
C LEU A 783 51.46 9.94 9.84
N ALA A 784 52.74 9.96 10.26
CA ALA A 784 53.82 10.29 9.33
C ALA A 784 53.88 9.21 8.24
N ASP A 785 54.02 9.63 7.00
CA ASP A 785 54.20 8.76 5.83
C ASP A 785 55.53 8.02 5.98
N THR A 786 55.50 6.78 6.44
CA THR A 786 56.69 5.93 6.68
C THR A 786 57.07 5.14 5.42
N SER A 787 56.75 5.60 4.23
CA SER A 787 57.29 5.02 3.00
C SER A 787 58.79 5.27 2.95
N GLU A 788 59.59 4.24 3.22
CA GLU A 788 61.05 4.26 3.12
C GLU A 788 61.52 4.85 1.77
N GLY A 789 62.34 5.92 1.84
CA GLY A 789 63.28 6.31 0.79
C GLY A 789 62.79 7.23 -0.29
N GLY A 790 62.13 8.31 0.04
CA GLY A 790 61.85 9.38 -0.95
C GLY A 790 61.77 10.76 -0.30
N LYS A 791 62.62 11.69 -0.78
CA LYS A 791 62.64 13.09 -0.33
C LYS A 791 61.24 13.71 -0.31
N PRO A 792 60.95 14.67 0.55
CA PRO A 792 59.65 15.34 0.61
C PRO A 792 59.33 15.95 -0.74
N ARG A 793 58.26 15.49 -1.36
CA ARG A 793 57.66 16.21 -2.49
C ARG A 793 56.84 17.36 -1.91
N GLU A 794 57.38 18.58 -2.06
CA GLU A 794 56.58 19.79 -1.97
C GLU A 794 55.45 19.69 -3.03
N VAL A 795 54.24 19.66 -2.56
CA VAL A 795 53.04 19.71 -3.47
C VAL A 795 52.85 21.16 -3.80
N GLU A 796 53.51 21.62 -4.87
CA GLU A 796 53.10 22.84 -5.56
C GLU A 796 51.67 22.61 -6.15
N ALA A 797 50.77 23.50 -5.78
CA ALA A 797 49.41 23.54 -6.29
C ALA A 797 49.42 23.98 -7.79
N GLU A 798 49.55 23.04 -8.69
CA GLU A 798 49.28 23.30 -10.11
C GLU A 798 47.78 23.21 -10.41
N THR A 799 47.20 24.38 -10.59
CA THR A 799 45.90 24.58 -11.23
C THR A 799 45.99 24.16 -12.71
N LYS A 800 45.61 22.95 -13.03
CA LYS A 800 45.36 22.54 -14.42
C LYS A 800 43.87 22.59 -14.74
N THR A 801 43.52 23.59 -15.51
CA THR A 801 42.27 23.72 -16.24
C THR A 801 42.10 22.54 -17.20
N ILE A 802 41.14 21.67 -16.92
CA ILE A 802 40.70 20.62 -17.87
C ILE A 802 39.70 21.22 -18.83
N ARG A 803 40.09 21.31 -20.11
CA ARG A 803 39.17 21.61 -21.21
C ARG A 803 38.30 20.37 -21.50
N THR A 804 37.00 20.60 -21.54
CA THR A 804 35.98 19.67 -22.03
C THR A 804 36.14 19.42 -23.51
N HIS A 805 36.03 18.17 -23.90
CA HIS A 805 35.55 17.72 -25.20
C HIS A 805 34.28 16.86 -24.96
#